data_5072f49edbb251cae208167a4476bba2
#
_entry.id   5072f49edbb251cae208167a4476bba2
#
_cell.length_a   1.000
_cell.length_b   1.000
_cell.length_c   1.000
_cell.angle_alpha   90.00
_cell.angle_beta   90.00
_cell.angle_gamma   90.00
#
_symmetry.space_group_name_H-M   'P 1'
#
loop_
_entity.id
_entity.type
_entity.pdbx_description
1 polymer ?
#
loop_
_entity_poly.entity_id
_entity_poly.type
_entity_poly.pdbx_seq_one_letter_code
_entity_poly.pdbx_strand_id
1 'polypeptide(L)'
;MKQPFQNLSRAALLAFGMIAPAQAENAGAMALALSAAEARDWTTARDAAAASGPLAETIVGWQALRSGHGEFADYLAFVRRHPDWPGLDLLRQRGDAKLRPGLPAADVIAWLDGRPPQTLAAEQVLLAALPPDQAAAERARFWAQAALSVADAAAFLAAYPDLAPLTGARIAYLLDQQEWAAAEASLPLLPEADRALPAARIALQAGRQGVDDLILALPDDQRADPGLTLDRFLWRVRNRNADGARALMLDASTSAEALRRPELWGSRRADYARAAMRAGDWPLAERFAANHFLPQGDRNYADLEWLAGYAALRQGAADRALDHFLHLETQVGAAISTSRALYWQARALDDLGRSRDAQATFARAAQFPGTYYGQLAVERSGAAMPAGFAVTGPAIDTLPDWRGSDLRRVEPFRAALWLIATGRRDEAQRFLIHLAATASPDDIARMSRLMYEAGAPWFGLRLSKQAASKGVIFPAAHFPLTDLADKDLGVPTELALSIARQESEFNHRVASHAGAQGLMQVMPDTARDMARRIGEPYDLSRLTSDPAYNARLGGAYLRGLRDRFGASVALVASGYNAGPGRPARWLGDFGDLRQGADPVDWVELIPFDETRNYVMRVAEAQPIYRARLSGKPAPIVPTFDLTGGGIMPPPPLRLTLAMSRPPVAKPFIGPQLPPDWRPPVTPQDVIWPETAAGLVPPGTGSASLSFGGAAGSATR
;
A
#
# COMPACT_ATOMS: atom_id res chain seq x y z
N MET A 1 40.34 4.51 16.76
CA MET A 1 40.50 3.08 16.37
C MET A 1 39.86 2.90 15.02
N LYS A 2 40.70 2.87 13.97
CA LYS A 2 40.29 2.80 12.56
C LYS A 2 40.36 1.35 12.10
N GLN A 3 39.35 0.92 11.39
CA GLN A 3 39.06 -0.29 10.64
C GLN A 3 38.16 -1.33 11.34
N PRO A 4 36.91 -1.50 10.84
CA PRO A 4 36.46 -2.83 10.48
C PRO A 4 35.67 -2.95 9.16
N PHE A 5 35.37 -1.89 8.40
CA PHE A 5 34.47 -2.00 7.25
C PHE A 5 35.10 -2.35 5.89
N GLN A 6 36.43 -2.22 5.74
CA GLN A 6 37.10 -2.70 4.52
C GLN A 6 37.34 -4.21 4.51
N ASN A 7 37.18 -4.90 5.61
CA ASN A 7 37.43 -6.35 5.71
C ASN A 7 36.19 -7.21 5.44
N LEU A 8 34.94 -6.65 5.46
CA LEU A 8 33.74 -7.41 5.11
C LEU A 8 33.65 -7.75 3.62
N SER A 9 34.16 -6.88 2.73
CA SER A 9 34.25 -7.17 1.30
C SER A 9 35.35 -8.23 0.97
N ARG A 10 36.39 -8.36 1.81
CA ARG A 10 37.46 -9.34 1.61
C ARG A 10 37.19 -10.69 2.30
N ALA A 11 36.46 -10.70 3.42
CA ALA A 11 36.06 -11.96 4.08
C ALA A 11 34.94 -12.67 3.33
N ALA A 12 34.03 -11.95 2.68
CA ALA A 12 33.07 -12.53 1.73
C ALA A 12 33.77 -13.17 0.52
N LEU A 13 34.87 -12.58 0.05
CA LEU A 13 35.67 -13.10 -1.06
C LEU A 13 36.49 -14.34 -0.70
N LEU A 14 36.84 -14.59 0.55
CA LEU A 14 37.65 -15.75 0.97
C LEU A 14 36.82 -16.99 1.34
N ALA A 15 35.53 -16.87 1.58
CA ALA A 15 34.60 -18.01 1.72
C ALA A 15 34.15 -18.61 0.38
N PHE A 16 34.53 -18.01 -0.75
CA PHE A 16 34.13 -18.38 -2.10
C PHE A 16 35.17 -19.24 -2.85
N GLY A 17 36.11 -19.82 -2.16
CA GLY A 17 37.28 -20.48 -2.75
C GLY A 17 37.09 -21.89 -3.23
N MET A 18 35.98 -22.34 -3.78
CA MET A 18 35.86 -23.51 -4.68
C MET A 18 34.49 -23.53 -5.37
N ILE A 19 34.32 -22.71 -6.38
CA ILE A 19 33.23 -22.87 -7.36
C ILE A 19 33.68 -23.91 -8.36
N ALA A 20 32.93 -25.00 -8.47
CA ALA A 20 33.16 -25.93 -9.58
C ALA A 20 32.91 -25.18 -10.92
N PRO A 21 33.77 -25.36 -11.95
CA PRO A 21 33.65 -24.62 -13.22
C PRO A 21 32.26 -24.69 -13.86
N ALA A 22 31.58 -25.83 -13.78
CA ALA A 22 30.23 -26.01 -14.30
C ALA A 22 29.16 -25.11 -13.66
N GLN A 23 29.33 -24.75 -12.39
CA GLN A 23 28.38 -23.84 -11.69
C GLN A 23 28.58 -22.38 -12.08
N ALA A 24 29.82 -21.97 -12.34
CA ALA A 24 30.14 -20.64 -12.84
C ALA A 24 29.63 -20.42 -14.28
N GLU A 25 29.72 -21.46 -15.14
CA GLU A 25 29.19 -21.44 -16.50
C GLU A 25 27.65 -21.27 -16.51
N ASN A 26 26.96 -22.00 -15.65
CA ASN A 26 25.50 -21.90 -15.54
C ASN A 26 25.02 -20.51 -15.07
N ALA A 27 25.70 -19.85 -14.14
CA ALA A 27 25.37 -18.51 -13.71
C ALA A 27 25.63 -17.45 -14.80
N GLY A 28 26.71 -17.63 -15.57
CA GLY A 28 27.01 -16.82 -16.75
C GLY A 28 25.95 -16.98 -17.84
N ALA A 29 25.52 -18.21 -18.11
CA ALA A 29 24.44 -18.48 -19.06
C ALA A 29 23.13 -17.87 -18.63
N MET A 30 22.78 -17.91 -17.33
CA MET A 30 21.59 -17.25 -16.81
C MET A 30 21.66 -15.72 -16.93
N ALA A 31 22.83 -15.12 -16.66
CA ALA A 31 23.01 -13.68 -16.85
C ALA A 31 22.83 -13.27 -18.33
N LEU A 32 23.35 -14.06 -19.26
CA LEU A 32 23.13 -13.88 -20.70
C LEU A 32 21.64 -14.02 -21.04
N ALA A 33 20.97 -15.07 -20.54
CA ALA A 33 19.55 -15.31 -20.78
C ALA A 33 18.69 -14.10 -20.36
N LEU A 34 18.93 -13.54 -19.17
CA LEU A 34 18.21 -12.39 -18.67
C LEU A 34 18.52 -11.10 -19.45
N SER A 35 19.77 -10.91 -19.88
CA SER A 35 20.14 -9.75 -20.69
C SER A 35 19.55 -9.81 -22.09
N ALA A 36 19.51 -11.01 -22.70
CA ALA A 36 18.84 -11.23 -23.98
C ALA A 36 17.32 -11.03 -23.87
N ALA A 37 16.70 -11.50 -22.79
CA ALA A 37 15.28 -11.29 -22.51
C ALA A 37 14.92 -9.80 -22.34
N GLU A 38 15.78 -9.01 -21.69
CA GLU A 38 15.64 -7.56 -21.58
C GLU A 38 15.71 -6.87 -22.94
N ALA A 39 16.61 -7.33 -23.82
CA ALA A 39 16.72 -6.90 -25.21
C ALA A 39 15.60 -7.47 -26.11
N ARG A 40 14.71 -8.32 -25.58
CA ARG A 40 13.66 -9.05 -26.30
C ARG A 40 14.20 -10.01 -27.39
N ASP A 41 15.43 -10.43 -27.28
CA ASP A 41 16.00 -11.51 -28.07
C ASP A 41 15.65 -12.86 -27.42
N TRP A 42 14.43 -13.32 -27.71
CA TRP A 42 13.85 -14.51 -27.07
C TRP A 42 14.52 -15.81 -27.52
N THR A 43 15.16 -15.83 -28.68
CA THR A 43 15.91 -17.01 -29.15
C THR A 43 17.16 -17.20 -28.29
N THR A 44 18.02 -16.20 -28.25
CA THR A 44 19.22 -16.22 -27.41
C THR A 44 18.88 -16.42 -25.93
N ALA A 45 17.79 -15.79 -25.46
CA ALA A 45 17.35 -15.93 -24.08
C ALA A 45 16.97 -17.38 -23.73
N ARG A 46 16.24 -18.08 -24.57
CA ARG A 46 15.85 -19.49 -24.36
C ARG A 46 17.04 -20.43 -24.43
N ASP A 47 17.89 -20.26 -25.43
CA ASP A 47 19.08 -21.12 -25.59
C ASP A 47 20.02 -21.01 -24.38
N ALA A 48 20.25 -19.78 -23.90
CA ALA A 48 21.04 -19.55 -22.71
C ALA A 48 20.36 -20.05 -21.42
N ALA A 49 19.05 -19.94 -21.33
CA ALA A 49 18.27 -20.44 -20.19
C ALA A 49 18.30 -21.97 -20.13
N ALA A 50 18.20 -22.68 -21.28
CA ALA A 50 18.30 -24.15 -21.35
C ALA A 50 19.63 -24.64 -20.81
N ALA A 51 20.73 -23.92 -21.06
CA ALA A 51 22.06 -24.25 -20.50
C ALA A 51 22.11 -24.03 -18.96
N SER A 52 21.18 -23.25 -18.38
CA SER A 52 21.12 -22.95 -16.95
C SER A 52 20.10 -23.81 -16.18
N GLY A 53 19.31 -24.61 -16.89
CA GLY A 53 18.36 -25.60 -16.35
C GLY A 53 16.90 -25.13 -16.28
N PRO A 54 15.98 -26.03 -15.88
CA PRO A 54 14.53 -25.83 -16.03
C PRO A 54 13.97 -24.58 -15.36
N LEU A 55 14.50 -24.18 -14.19
CA LEU A 55 14.04 -22.97 -13.53
C LEU A 55 14.42 -21.69 -14.28
N ALA A 56 15.61 -21.68 -14.92
CA ALA A 56 16.02 -20.58 -15.78
C ALA A 56 15.09 -20.44 -17.00
N GLU A 57 14.73 -21.57 -17.63
CA GLU A 57 13.74 -21.61 -18.71
C GLU A 57 12.38 -21.07 -18.25
N THR A 58 11.94 -21.43 -17.05
CA THR A 58 10.70 -20.94 -16.47
C THR A 58 10.74 -19.41 -16.25
N ILE A 59 11.86 -18.87 -15.73
CA ILE A 59 12.03 -17.42 -15.52
C ILE A 59 11.97 -16.66 -16.85
N VAL A 60 12.72 -17.14 -17.86
CA VAL A 60 12.72 -16.52 -19.20
C VAL A 60 11.35 -16.64 -19.87
N GLY A 61 10.69 -17.79 -19.76
CA GLY A 61 9.31 -17.99 -20.21
C GLY A 61 8.33 -17.01 -19.58
N TRP A 62 8.42 -16.81 -18.26
CA TRP A 62 7.63 -15.84 -17.54
C TRP A 62 7.86 -14.40 -18.03
N GLN A 63 9.14 -14.01 -18.27
CA GLN A 63 9.45 -12.69 -18.81
C GLN A 63 8.91 -12.53 -20.25
N ALA A 64 9.02 -13.56 -21.09
CA ALA A 64 8.47 -13.56 -22.44
C ALA A 64 6.96 -13.35 -22.43
N LEU A 65 6.23 -14.12 -21.63
CA LEU A 65 4.76 -13.99 -21.48
C LEU A 65 4.36 -12.61 -20.95
N ARG A 66 5.07 -12.10 -19.95
CA ARG A 66 4.86 -10.74 -19.42
C ARG A 66 5.07 -9.65 -20.48
N SER A 67 5.98 -9.87 -21.44
CA SER A 67 6.21 -8.94 -22.54
C SER A 67 5.17 -9.03 -23.67
N GLY A 68 4.27 -10.02 -23.60
CA GLY A 68 3.28 -10.31 -24.65
C GLY A 68 3.76 -11.31 -25.70
N HIS A 69 4.96 -11.92 -25.50
CA HIS A 69 5.53 -12.89 -26.40
C HIS A 69 5.15 -14.32 -25.99
N GLY A 70 4.23 -14.92 -26.72
CA GLY A 70 3.70 -16.27 -26.50
C GLY A 70 2.34 -16.43 -27.16
N GLU A 71 1.96 -17.68 -27.43
CA GLU A 71 0.65 -18.07 -27.92
C GLU A 71 -0.27 -18.43 -26.74
N PHE A 72 -1.57 -18.56 -26.98
CA PHE A 72 -2.57 -18.88 -25.94
C PHE A 72 -2.18 -20.10 -25.12
N ALA A 73 -1.72 -21.17 -25.77
CA ALA A 73 -1.31 -22.40 -25.11
C ALA A 73 -0.15 -22.20 -24.10
N ASP A 74 0.77 -21.26 -24.41
CA ASP A 74 1.90 -20.97 -23.53
C ASP A 74 1.43 -20.30 -22.24
N TYR A 75 0.48 -19.34 -22.34
CA TYR A 75 -0.12 -18.69 -21.18
C TYR A 75 -0.89 -19.70 -20.31
N LEU A 76 -1.72 -20.53 -20.93
CA LEU A 76 -2.51 -21.54 -20.25
C LEU A 76 -1.60 -22.55 -19.51
N ALA A 77 -0.58 -23.07 -20.20
CA ALA A 77 0.38 -24.01 -19.64
C ALA A 77 1.13 -23.39 -18.46
N PHE A 78 1.56 -22.12 -18.58
CA PHE A 78 2.28 -21.43 -17.52
C PHE A 78 1.44 -21.23 -16.29
N VAL A 79 0.23 -20.65 -16.43
CA VAL A 79 -0.66 -20.36 -15.30
C VAL A 79 -1.07 -21.65 -14.56
N ARG A 80 -1.31 -22.73 -15.29
CA ARG A 80 -1.64 -24.04 -14.69
C ARG A 80 -0.45 -24.65 -13.93
N ARG A 81 0.76 -24.52 -14.46
CA ARG A 81 1.95 -25.14 -13.86
C ARG A 81 2.53 -24.33 -12.72
N HIS A 82 2.39 -23.01 -12.76
CA HIS A 82 3.02 -22.07 -11.84
C HIS A 82 1.99 -21.11 -11.19
N PRO A 83 0.99 -21.63 -10.44
CA PRO A 83 -0.10 -20.81 -9.88
C PRO A 83 0.39 -19.83 -8.80
N ASP A 84 1.56 -20.08 -8.20
CA ASP A 84 2.12 -19.27 -7.12
C ASP A 84 3.14 -18.22 -7.61
N TRP A 85 3.24 -18.01 -8.92
CA TRP A 85 4.17 -17.01 -9.48
C TRP A 85 3.61 -15.59 -9.44
N PRO A 86 4.48 -14.55 -9.30
CA PRO A 86 4.01 -13.17 -9.24
C PRO A 86 3.48 -12.67 -10.60
N GLY A 87 2.46 -11.81 -10.55
CA GLY A 87 1.95 -11.10 -11.71
C GLY A 87 1.16 -11.95 -12.68
N LEU A 88 0.51 -13.01 -12.21
CA LEU A 88 -0.38 -13.85 -13.03
C LEU A 88 -1.54 -13.05 -13.65
N ASP A 89 -2.03 -11.99 -13.00
CA ASP A 89 -3.09 -11.13 -13.55
C ASP A 89 -2.66 -10.47 -14.86
N LEU A 90 -1.40 -10.01 -14.95
CA LEU A 90 -0.85 -9.50 -16.20
C LEU A 90 -0.76 -10.60 -17.27
N LEU A 91 -0.35 -11.82 -16.89
CA LEU A 91 -0.30 -12.95 -17.81
C LEU A 91 -1.70 -13.30 -18.32
N ARG A 92 -2.69 -13.31 -17.43
CA ARG A 92 -4.10 -13.52 -17.78
C ARG A 92 -4.59 -12.46 -18.74
N GLN A 93 -4.36 -11.18 -18.46
CA GLN A 93 -4.70 -10.08 -19.36
C GLN A 93 -4.05 -10.23 -20.75
N ARG A 94 -2.78 -10.65 -20.80
CA ARG A 94 -2.07 -10.89 -22.06
C ARG A 94 -2.60 -12.12 -22.81
N GLY A 95 -2.92 -13.20 -22.07
CA GLY A 95 -3.50 -14.41 -22.64
C GLY A 95 -4.94 -14.21 -23.10
N ASP A 96 -5.73 -13.38 -22.43
CA ASP A 96 -7.08 -12.98 -22.87
C ASP A 96 -7.04 -12.34 -24.26
N ALA A 97 -6.01 -11.54 -24.54
CA ALA A 97 -5.80 -10.95 -25.88
C ALA A 97 -5.40 -11.98 -26.95
N LYS A 98 -5.13 -13.24 -26.59
CA LYS A 98 -4.82 -14.34 -27.52
C LYS A 98 -6.01 -15.27 -27.75
N LEU A 99 -7.15 -15.02 -27.09
CA LEU A 99 -8.37 -15.77 -27.34
C LEU A 99 -8.83 -15.54 -28.78
N ARG A 100 -9.08 -16.63 -29.52
CA ARG A 100 -9.51 -16.60 -30.93
C ARG A 100 -10.37 -17.83 -31.23
N PRO A 101 -11.23 -17.76 -32.26
CA PRO A 101 -11.99 -18.89 -32.72
C PRO A 101 -11.11 -20.09 -33.10
N GLY A 102 -11.59 -21.31 -32.83
CA GLY A 102 -10.86 -22.54 -33.12
C GLY A 102 -9.96 -23.07 -32.03
N LEU A 103 -9.86 -22.38 -30.88
CA LEU A 103 -9.19 -22.91 -29.68
C LEU A 103 -10.02 -24.07 -29.10
N PRO A 104 -9.37 -25.09 -28.47
CA PRO A 104 -10.10 -26.19 -27.81
C PRO A 104 -11.03 -25.64 -26.73
N ALA A 105 -12.29 -26.05 -26.75
CA ALA A 105 -13.33 -25.59 -25.80
C ALA A 105 -12.92 -25.79 -24.35
N ALA A 106 -12.37 -26.97 -24.01
CA ALA A 106 -11.90 -27.26 -22.66
C ALA A 106 -10.79 -26.32 -22.18
N ASP A 107 -9.93 -25.84 -23.06
CA ASP A 107 -8.85 -24.92 -22.73
C ASP A 107 -9.37 -23.49 -22.53
N VAL A 108 -10.35 -23.05 -23.32
CA VAL A 108 -11.00 -21.74 -23.16
C VAL A 108 -11.75 -21.67 -21.83
N ILE A 109 -12.56 -22.68 -21.52
CA ILE A 109 -13.31 -22.77 -20.26
C ILE A 109 -12.35 -22.77 -19.06
N ALA A 110 -11.31 -23.61 -19.11
CA ALA A 110 -10.34 -23.71 -18.04
C ALA A 110 -9.45 -22.47 -17.90
N TRP A 111 -9.22 -21.72 -18.98
CA TRP A 111 -8.50 -20.45 -18.94
C TRP A 111 -9.29 -19.36 -18.23
N LEU A 112 -10.54 -19.22 -18.59
CA LEU A 112 -11.41 -18.20 -18.00
C LEU A 112 -11.80 -18.56 -16.56
N ASP A 113 -12.03 -19.84 -16.25
CA ASP A 113 -12.30 -20.33 -14.89
C ASP A 113 -13.30 -19.44 -14.12
N GLY A 114 -14.44 -19.15 -14.77
CA GLY A 114 -15.49 -18.27 -14.24
C GLY A 114 -15.18 -16.76 -14.30
N ARG A 115 -14.01 -16.34 -14.76
CA ARG A 115 -13.68 -14.93 -14.97
C ARG A 115 -14.43 -14.39 -16.21
N PRO A 116 -15.06 -13.21 -16.14
CA PRO A 116 -15.75 -12.63 -17.28
C PRO A 116 -14.74 -12.19 -18.37
N PRO A 117 -14.98 -12.53 -19.65
CA PRO A 117 -14.25 -11.95 -20.76
C PRO A 117 -14.32 -10.42 -20.77
N GLN A 118 -13.22 -9.79 -21.16
CA GLN A 118 -13.11 -8.32 -21.16
C GLN A 118 -13.48 -7.69 -22.53
N THR A 119 -13.62 -8.51 -23.57
CA THR A 119 -13.91 -8.05 -24.95
C THR A 119 -14.99 -8.91 -25.59
N LEU A 120 -15.75 -8.33 -26.54
CA LEU A 120 -16.73 -9.06 -27.32
C LEU A 120 -16.14 -10.26 -28.07
N ALA A 121 -14.92 -10.11 -28.61
CA ALA A 121 -14.26 -11.21 -29.31
C ALA A 121 -13.95 -12.39 -28.37
N ALA A 122 -13.46 -12.12 -27.16
CA ALA A 122 -13.22 -13.14 -26.14
C ALA A 122 -14.52 -13.81 -25.68
N GLU A 123 -15.59 -13.02 -25.53
CA GLU A 123 -16.93 -13.54 -25.19
C GLU A 123 -17.44 -14.49 -26.27
N GLN A 124 -17.33 -14.14 -27.53
CA GLN A 124 -17.74 -15.02 -28.64
C GLN A 124 -17.00 -16.37 -28.64
N VAL A 125 -15.71 -16.35 -28.28
CA VAL A 125 -14.91 -17.57 -28.13
C VAL A 125 -15.41 -18.42 -26.96
N LEU A 126 -15.75 -17.77 -25.82
CA LEU A 126 -16.33 -18.46 -24.65
C LEU A 126 -17.70 -19.06 -24.99
N LEU A 127 -18.60 -18.29 -25.61
CA LEU A 127 -19.95 -18.77 -25.98
C LEU A 127 -19.89 -19.97 -26.92
N ALA A 128 -18.93 -19.99 -27.86
CA ALA A 128 -18.73 -21.13 -28.72
C ALA A 128 -18.17 -22.37 -28.02
N ALA A 129 -17.52 -22.20 -26.88
CA ALA A 129 -16.94 -23.28 -26.07
C ALA A 129 -17.91 -23.86 -25.03
N LEU A 130 -18.92 -23.10 -24.60
CA LEU A 130 -19.84 -23.49 -23.55
C LEU A 130 -20.98 -24.42 -24.06
N PRO A 131 -21.50 -25.32 -23.19
CA PRO A 131 -22.76 -26.00 -23.45
C PRO A 131 -23.92 -24.99 -23.65
N PRO A 132 -24.97 -25.34 -24.44
CA PRO A 132 -26.01 -24.39 -24.84
C PRO A 132 -26.74 -23.68 -23.69
N ASP A 133 -27.01 -24.38 -22.60
CA ASP A 133 -27.64 -23.84 -21.40
C ASP A 133 -26.75 -22.84 -20.65
N GLN A 134 -25.47 -23.17 -20.51
CA GLN A 134 -24.48 -22.26 -19.91
C GLN A 134 -24.21 -21.06 -20.81
N ALA A 135 -24.13 -21.25 -22.13
CA ALA A 135 -23.97 -20.18 -23.10
C ALA A 135 -25.14 -19.18 -23.05
N ALA A 136 -26.38 -19.65 -22.80
CA ALA A 136 -27.54 -18.75 -22.66
C ALA A 136 -27.42 -17.86 -21.41
N ALA A 137 -27.03 -18.43 -20.27
CA ALA A 137 -26.82 -17.68 -19.04
C ALA A 137 -25.67 -16.67 -19.18
N GLU A 138 -24.56 -17.06 -19.83
CA GLU A 138 -23.40 -16.22 -20.06
C GLU A 138 -23.73 -15.05 -21.00
N ARG A 139 -24.47 -15.28 -22.08
CA ARG A 139 -24.96 -14.20 -22.96
C ARG A 139 -25.77 -13.15 -22.21
N ALA A 140 -26.67 -13.58 -21.34
CA ALA A 140 -27.48 -12.67 -20.52
C ALA A 140 -26.60 -11.85 -19.55
N ARG A 141 -25.64 -12.50 -18.90
CA ARG A 141 -24.66 -11.85 -18.02
C ARG A 141 -23.82 -10.83 -18.80
N PHE A 142 -23.24 -11.25 -19.92
CA PHE A 142 -22.40 -10.37 -20.75
C PHE A 142 -23.19 -9.18 -21.27
N TRP A 143 -24.39 -9.40 -21.81
CA TRP A 143 -25.27 -8.32 -22.22
C TRP A 143 -25.53 -7.33 -21.09
N ALA A 144 -25.82 -7.80 -19.90
CA ALA A 144 -26.16 -6.94 -18.77
C ALA A 144 -24.96 -6.09 -18.29
N GLN A 145 -23.71 -6.54 -18.44
CA GLN A 145 -22.56 -5.96 -17.75
C GLN A 145 -21.47 -5.37 -18.65
N ALA A 146 -21.32 -5.84 -19.91
CA ALA A 146 -20.19 -5.45 -20.74
C ALA A 146 -20.35 -4.02 -21.30
N ALA A 147 -19.28 -3.23 -21.25
CA ALA A 147 -19.22 -1.92 -21.91
C ALA A 147 -18.97 -2.09 -23.42
N LEU A 148 -20.01 -2.12 -24.21
CA LEU A 148 -19.97 -2.31 -25.66
C LEU A 148 -20.09 -0.97 -26.42
N SER A 149 -19.46 -0.89 -27.61
CA SER A 149 -19.71 0.17 -28.55
C SER A 149 -21.15 0.13 -29.12
N VAL A 150 -21.59 1.22 -29.72
CA VAL A 150 -22.91 1.27 -30.39
C VAL A 150 -23.08 0.12 -31.40
N ALA A 151 -22.07 -0.11 -32.24
CA ALA A 151 -22.10 -1.15 -33.26
C ALA A 151 -22.11 -2.55 -32.63
N ASP A 152 -21.28 -2.78 -31.63
CA ASP A 152 -21.20 -4.09 -30.97
C ASP A 152 -22.48 -4.41 -30.18
N ALA A 153 -23.06 -3.43 -29.49
CA ALA A 153 -24.31 -3.61 -28.74
C ALA A 153 -25.47 -3.93 -29.71
N ALA A 154 -25.58 -3.20 -30.80
CA ALA A 154 -26.62 -3.47 -31.85
C ALA A 154 -26.42 -4.83 -32.49
N ALA A 155 -25.18 -5.19 -32.86
CA ALA A 155 -24.87 -6.49 -33.46
C ALA A 155 -25.14 -7.65 -32.51
N PHE A 156 -24.78 -7.49 -31.20
CA PHE A 156 -25.03 -8.52 -30.20
C PHE A 156 -26.53 -8.73 -29.96
N LEU A 157 -27.29 -7.66 -29.83
CA LEU A 157 -28.75 -7.77 -29.67
C LEU A 157 -29.44 -8.31 -30.93
N ALA A 158 -28.95 -7.99 -32.11
CA ALA A 158 -29.47 -8.57 -33.38
C ALA A 158 -29.21 -10.08 -33.44
N ALA A 159 -28.08 -10.55 -32.95
CA ALA A 159 -27.75 -11.98 -32.87
C ALA A 159 -28.55 -12.71 -31.77
N TYR A 160 -28.93 -12.01 -30.69
CA TYR A 160 -29.63 -12.56 -29.51
C TYR A 160 -30.81 -11.67 -29.12
N PRO A 161 -31.91 -11.65 -29.90
CA PRO A 161 -33.05 -10.73 -29.68
C PRO A 161 -33.83 -11.02 -28.40
N ASP A 162 -33.71 -12.20 -27.85
CA ASP A 162 -34.25 -12.59 -26.55
C ASP A 162 -33.69 -11.78 -25.36
N LEU A 163 -32.58 -11.09 -25.53
CA LEU A 163 -31.98 -10.22 -24.54
C LEU A 163 -32.57 -8.79 -24.50
N ALA A 164 -33.42 -8.41 -25.46
CA ALA A 164 -34.02 -7.08 -25.51
C ALA A 164 -34.71 -6.63 -24.21
N PRO A 165 -35.47 -7.50 -23.51
CA PRO A 165 -36.08 -7.12 -22.24
C PRO A 165 -35.07 -6.74 -21.12
N LEU A 166 -33.80 -7.16 -21.23
CA LEU A 166 -32.74 -6.87 -20.25
C LEU A 166 -32.06 -5.52 -20.52
N THR A 167 -32.39 -4.78 -21.57
CA THR A 167 -31.70 -3.54 -21.97
C THR A 167 -31.83 -2.46 -20.90
N GLY A 168 -32.97 -2.33 -20.23
CA GLY A 168 -33.15 -1.38 -19.13
C GLY A 168 -32.21 -1.68 -17.94
N ALA A 169 -32.16 -2.94 -17.55
CA ALA A 169 -31.26 -3.39 -16.48
C ALA A 169 -29.78 -3.18 -16.85
N ARG A 170 -29.42 -3.44 -18.14
CA ARG A 170 -28.09 -3.15 -18.67
C ARG A 170 -27.70 -1.68 -18.50
N ILE A 171 -28.54 -0.76 -18.94
CA ILE A 171 -28.26 0.66 -18.87
C ILE A 171 -28.13 1.12 -17.41
N ALA A 172 -29.01 0.64 -16.53
CA ALA A 172 -28.93 0.94 -15.12
C ALA A 172 -27.60 0.44 -14.51
N TYR A 173 -27.19 -0.78 -14.82
CA TYR A 173 -25.90 -1.34 -14.38
C TYR A 173 -24.71 -0.51 -14.89
N LEU A 174 -24.66 -0.18 -16.19
CA LEU A 174 -23.58 0.59 -16.78
C LEU A 174 -23.46 1.99 -16.15
N LEU A 175 -24.60 2.66 -15.92
CA LEU A 175 -24.62 3.95 -15.23
C LEU A 175 -24.13 3.83 -13.77
N ASP A 176 -24.46 2.76 -13.06
CA ASP A 176 -23.94 2.50 -11.72
C ASP A 176 -22.42 2.24 -11.71
N GLN A 177 -21.87 1.71 -12.80
CA GLN A 177 -20.41 1.57 -12.99
C GLN A 177 -19.73 2.85 -13.53
N GLN A 178 -20.47 3.94 -13.77
CA GLN A 178 -20.00 5.19 -14.39
C GLN A 178 -19.56 5.02 -15.87
N GLU A 179 -20.09 3.99 -16.54
CA GLU A 179 -19.84 3.67 -17.95
C GLU A 179 -20.90 4.35 -18.86
N TRP A 180 -21.00 5.68 -18.73
CA TRP A 180 -22.03 6.46 -19.42
C TRP A 180 -21.99 6.33 -20.95
N ALA A 181 -20.81 6.18 -21.55
CA ALA A 181 -20.68 6.06 -23.00
C ALA A 181 -21.31 4.76 -23.52
N ALA A 182 -21.12 3.65 -22.83
CA ALA A 182 -21.73 2.37 -23.15
C ALA A 182 -23.25 2.36 -22.85
N ALA A 183 -23.67 3.08 -21.80
CA ALA A 183 -25.08 3.29 -21.49
C ALA A 183 -25.75 4.10 -22.59
N GLU A 184 -25.12 5.19 -23.07
CA GLU A 184 -25.60 6.01 -24.18
C GLU A 184 -25.71 5.21 -25.50
N ALA A 185 -24.72 4.36 -25.79
CA ALA A 185 -24.73 3.46 -26.90
C ALA A 185 -25.94 2.51 -26.92
N SER A 186 -26.43 2.15 -25.74
CA SER A 186 -27.58 1.27 -25.57
C SER A 186 -28.92 2.00 -25.46
N LEU A 187 -28.92 3.33 -25.29
CA LEU A 187 -30.13 4.12 -25.08
C LEU A 187 -31.16 4.03 -26.22
N PRO A 188 -30.77 4.05 -27.54
CA PRO A 188 -31.70 3.89 -28.62
C PRO A 188 -32.45 2.55 -28.67
N LEU A 189 -31.90 1.53 -27.95
CA LEU A 189 -32.48 0.20 -27.90
C LEU A 189 -33.64 0.09 -26.88
N LEU A 190 -33.83 1.12 -26.03
CA LEU A 190 -34.98 1.23 -25.14
C LEU A 190 -36.21 1.80 -25.85
N PRO A 191 -37.43 1.44 -25.39
CA PRO A 191 -38.64 2.18 -25.71
C PRO A 191 -38.48 3.67 -25.39
N GLU A 192 -39.07 4.56 -26.19
CA GLU A 192 -38.94 6.00 -26.03
C GLU A 192 -39.41 6.48 -24.63
N ALA A 193 -40.48 5.89 -24.11
CA ALA A 193 -41.05 6.18 -22.79
C ALA A 193 -40.05 5.92 -21.62
N ASP A 194 -39.09 5.02 -21.81
CA ASP A 194 -38.17 4.61 -20.75
C ASP A 194 -36.80 5.34 -20.79
N ARG A 195 -36.62 6.28 -21.76
CA ARG A 195 -35.32 6.92 -22.01
C ARG A 195 -35.02 8.11 -21.12
N ALA A 196 -36.04 8.78 -20.55
CA ALA A 196 -35.88 10.08 -19.89
C ALA A 196 -34.91 10.05 -18.71
N LEU A 197 -35.10 9.13 -17.74
CA LEU A 197 -34.22 8.99 -16.57
C LEU A 197 -32.81 8.59 -16.97
N PRO A 198 -32.58 7.52 -17.79
CA PRO A 198 -31.23 7.22 -18.26
C PRO A 198 -30.54 8.37 -19.01
N ALA A 199 -31.25 9.12 -19.83
CA ALA A 199 -30.70 10.26 -20.56
C ALA A 199 -30.22 11.37 -19.62
N ALA A 200 -30.99 11.67 -18.57
CA ALA A 200 -30.59 12.65 -17.53
C ALA A 200 -29.34 12.18 -16.79
N ARG A 201 -29.27 10.90 -16.41
CA ARG A 201 -28.11 10.30 -15.74
C ARG A 201 -26.86 10.32 -16.65
N ILE A 202 -27.00 9.94 -17.92
CA ILE A 202 -25.93 10.03 -18.94
C ILE A 202 -25.41 11.46 -19.06
N ALA A 203 -26.31 12.46 -19.16
CA ALA A 203 -25.93 13.86 -19.30
C ALA A 203 -25.12 14.36 -18.10
N LEU A 204 -25.50 13.98 -16.87
CA LEU A 204 -24.77 14.28 -15.64
C LEU A 204 -23.38 13.64 -15.63
N GLN A 205 -23.29 12.34 -15.96
CA GLN A 205 -22.01 11.61 -15.96
C GLN A 205 -21.07 12.12 -17.08
N ALA A 206 -21.62 12.44 -18.26
CA ALA A 206 -20.88 13.03 -19.38
C ALA A 206 -20.51 14.52 -19.17
N GLY A 207 -21.00 15.16 -18.12
CA GLY A 207 -20.71 16.57 -17.84
C GLY A 207 -21.37 17.57 -18.81
N ARG A 208 -22.51 17.20 -19.39
CA ARG A 208 -23.23 18.04 -20.37
C ARG A 208 -23.87 19.28 -19.73
N GLN A 209 -24.12 20.30 -20.55
CA GLN A 209 -24.92 21.47 -20.16
C GLN A 209 -26.43 21.16 -20.24
N GLY A 210 -27.27 21.94 -19.56
CA GLY A 210 -28.71 21.80 -19.60
C GLY A 210 -29.28 20.61 -18.82
N VAL A 211 -28.49 20.04 -17.90
CA VAL A 211 -28.90 18.88 -17.07
C VAL A 211 -30.08 19.19 -16.16
N ASP A 212 -30.22 20.45 -15.71
CA ASP A 212 -31.30 20.84 -14.84
C ASP A 212 -32.67 20.75 -15.55
N ASP A 213 -32.75 21.14 -16.82
CA ASP A 213 -33.96 21.01 -17.63
C ASP A 213 -34.38 19.55 -17.82
N LEU A 214 -33.40 18.68 -18.07
CA LEU A 214 -33.65 17.23 -18.17
C LEU A 214 -34.19 16.66 -16.88
N ILE A 215 -33.67 17.07 -15.73
CA ILE A 215 -34.11 16.60 -14.41
C ILE A 215 -35.51 17.14 -14.08
N LEU A 216 -35.79 18.43 -14.39
CA LEU A 216 -37.10 19.05 -14.15
C LEU A 216 -38.21 18.41 -14.99
N ALA A 217 -37.90 17.91 -16.15
CA ALA A 217 -38.84 17.21 -17.02
C ALA A 217 -39.20 15.78 -16.55
N LEU A 218 -38.45 15.21 -15.60
CA LEU A 218 -38.75 13.88 -15.06
C LEU A 218 -39.97 13.92 -14.12
N PRO A 219 -40.79 12.84 -14.06
CA PRO A 219 -41.76 12.62 -13.02
C PRO A 219 -41.13 12.60 -11.61
N ASP A 220 -41.92 12.87 -10.58
CA ASP A 220 -41.43 13.01 -9.19
C ASP A 220 -40.77 11.75 -8.67
N ASP A 221 -41.31 10.58 -9.00
CA ASP A 221 -40.74 9.27 -8.64
C ASP A 221 -39.38 9.03 -9.27
N GLN A 222 -39.21 9.42 -10.55
CA GLN A 222 -37.92 9.33 -11.23
C GLN A 222 -36.91 10.38 -10.74
N ARG A 223 -37.39 11.58 -10.32
CA ARG A 223 -36.50 12.58 -9.68
C ARG A 223 -35.94 12.10 -8.33
N ALA A 224 -36.64 11.21 -7.65
CA ALA A 224 -36.18 10.59 -6.40
C ALA A 224 -35.29 9.36 -6.61
N ASP A 225 -34.94 8.99 -7.87
CA ASP A 225 -34.09 7.83 -8.14
C ASP A 225 -32.72 7.95 -7.46
N PRO A 226 -32.28 6.93 -6.68
CA PRO A 226 -31.00 6.97 -5.98
C PRO A 226 -29.78 7.08 -6.90
N GLY A 227 -29.83 6.47 -8.10
CA GLY A 227 -28.77 6.59 -9.10
C GLY A 227 -28.67 8.00 -9.68
N LEU A 228 -29.82 8.66 -9.93
CA LEU A 228 -29.85 10.07 -10.34
C LEU A 228 -29.30 10.97 -9.21
N THR A 229 -29.62 10.67 -7.97
CA THR A 229 -29.11 11.40 -6.79
C THR A 229 -27.60 11.29 -6.68
N LEU A 230 -27.04 10.09 -6.86
CA LEU A 230 -25.58 9.88 -6.91
C LEU A 230 -24.93 10.65 -8.06
N ASP A 231 -25.51 10.59 -9.27
CA ASP A 231 -24.95 11.26 -10.45
C ASP A 231 -24.99 12.80 -10.27
N ARG A 232 -26.04 13.35 -9.69
CA ARG A 232 -26.14 14.78 -9.29
C ARG A 232 -25.09 15.18 -8.28
N PHE A 233 -24.84 14.32 -7.28
CA PHE A 233 -23.78 14.54 -6.29
C PHE A 233 -22.40 14.61 -6.97
N LEU A 234 -22.06 13.60 -7.77
CA LEU A 234 -20.78 13.53 -8.47
C LEU A 234 -20.60 14.70 -9.45
N TRP A 235 -21.68 15.11 -10.12
CA TRP A 235 -21.68 16.28 -11.00
C TRP A 235 -21.40 17.57 -10.23
N ARG A 236 -22.06 17.80 -9.08
CA ARG A 236 -21.82 18.97 -8.21
C ARG A 236 -20.38 19.00 -7.70
N VAL A 237 -19.81 17.86 -7.32
CA VAL A 237 -18.41 17.77 -6.90
C VAL A 237 -17.48 18.17 -8.05
N ARG A 238 -17.68 17.65 -9.27
CA ARG A 238 -16.87 18.01 -10.46
C ARG A 238 -16.97 19.49 -10.81
N ASN A 239 -18.14 20.07 -10.67
CA ASN A 239 -18.40 21.46 -10.99
C ASN A 239 -18.13 22.41 -9.79
N ARG A 240 -17.45 21.95 -8.75
CA ARG A 240 -17.06 22.74 -7.57
C ARG A 240 -18.24 23.37 -6.81
N ASN A 241 -19.44 22.85 -6.95
CA ASN A 241 -20.61 23.23 -6.16
C ASN A 241 -20.59 22.47 -4.81
N ALA A 242 -19.69 22.91 -3.92
CA ALA A 242 -19.45 22.22 -2.66
C ALA A 242 -20.67 22.23 -1.73
N ASP A 243 -21.38 23.35 -1.65
CA ASP A 243 -22.54 23.48 -0.75
C ASP A 243 -23.71 22.62 -1.21
N GLY A 244 -23.99 22.63 -2.52
CA GLY A 244 -25.01 21.75 -3.09
C GLY A 244 -24.65 20.26 -2.97
N ALA A 245 -23.37 19.91 -3.07
CA ALA A 245 -22.92 18.52 -2.88
C ALA A 245 -23.05 18.09 -1.40
N ARG A 246 -22.69 18.95 -0.45
CA ARG A 246 -22.83 18.69 1.00
C ARG A 246 -24.28 18.48 1.42
N ALA A 247 -25.17 19.38 0.99
CA ALA A 247 -26.59 19.26 1.27
C ALA A 247 -27.15 17.93 0.75
N LEU A 248 -26.88 17.62 -0.53
CA LEU A 248 -27.37 16.39 -1.15
C LEU A 248 -26.81 15.12 -0.47
N MET A 249 -25.56 15.15 -0.02
CA MET A 249 -24.96 14.03 0.72
C MET A 249 -25.71 13.79 2.04
N LEU A 250 -26.00 14.85 2.81
CA LEU A 250 -26.71 14.72 4.08
C LEU A 250 -28.14 14.21 3.89
N ASP A 251 -28.81 14.69 2.87
CA ASP A 251 -30.20 14.32 2.55
C ASP A 251 -30.28 12.85 2.09
N ALA A 252 -29.31 12.38 1.28
CA ALA A 252 -29.28 11.03 0.76
C ALA A 252 -28.79 9.99 1.78
N SER A 253 -28.13 10.39 2.89
CA SER A 253 -27.50 9.47 3.85
C SER A 253 -28.52 8.84 4.81
N THR A 254 -29.56 8.19 4.29
CA THR A 254 -30.63 7.55 5.06
C THR A 254 -30.50 6.03 5.03
N SER A 255 -29.97 5.44 3.96
CA SER A 255 -29.71 4.01 3.84
C SER A 255 -28.66 3.73 2.73
N ALA A 256 -28.17 2.49 2.65
CA ALA A 256 -27.28 2.05 1.58
C ALA A 256 -27.97 2.15 0.20
N GLU A 257 -29.26 1.80 0.14
CA GLU A 257 -30.07 1.86 -1.07
C GLU A 257 -30.26 3.31 -1.55
N ALA A 258 -30.48 4.26 -0.63
CA ALA A 258 -30.63 5.68 -0.94
C ALA A 258 -29.31 6.28 -1.48
N LEU A 259 -28.16 5.78 -1.03
CA LEU A 259 -26.84 6.16 -1.57
C LEU A 259 -26.53 5.46 -2.90
N ARG A 260 -27.22 4.39 -3.23
CA ARG A 260 -27.02 3.52 -4.39
C ARG A 260 -25.65 2.82 -4.42
N ARG A 261 -24.57 3.57 -4.35
CA ARG A 261 -23.16 3.14 -4.34
C ARG A 261 -22.41 3.90 -3.24
N PRO A 262 -22.55 3.48 -1.94
CA PRO A 262 -21.95 4.19 -0.81
C PRO A 262 -20.44 4.46 -0.96
N GLU A 263 -19.71 3.56 -1.63
CA GLU A 263 -18.27 3.67 -1.86
C GLU A 263 -17.88 4.87 -2.73
N LEU A 264 -18.76 5.35 -3.61
CA LEU A 264 -18.50 6.52 -4.45
C LEU A 264 -18.62 7.86 -3.68
N TRP A 265 -19.25 7.82 -2.50
CA TRP A 265 -19.37 8.97 -1.61
C TRP A 265 -18.21 9.04 -0.61
N GLY A 266 -17.60 7.91 -0.26
CA GLY A 266 -16.73 7.72 0.91
C GLY A 266 -15.60 8.74 1.02
N SER A 267 -14.83 8.96 -0.04
CA SER A 267 -13.71 9.91 -0.04
C SER A 267 -14.17 11.35 0.23
N ARG A 268 -15.21 11.80 -0.47
CA ARG A 268 -15.75 13.17 -0.28
C ARG A 268 -16.42 13.36 1.06
N ARG A 269 -17.02 12.31 1.60
CA ARG A 269 -17.57 12.28 2.94
C ARG A 269 -16.48 12.53 3.99
N ALA A 270 -15.35 11.85 3.88
CA ALA A 270 -14.19 12.05 4.74
C ALA A 270 -13.63 13.50 4.61
N ASP A 271 -13.51 14.01 3.38
CA ASP A 271 -13.07 15.40 3.14
C ASP A 271 -13.98 16.42 3.84
N TYR A 272 -15.32 16.26 3.73
CA TYR A 272 -16.28 17.17 4.34
C TYR A 272 -16.32 17.05 5.86
N ALA A 273 -16.24 15.82 6.39
CA ALA A 273 -16.14 15.59 7.83
C ALA A 273 -14.89 16.24 8.42
N ARG A 274 -13.73 16.08 7.77
CA ARG A 274 -12.47 16.71 8.20
C ARG A 274 -12.51 18.24 8.08
N ALA A 275 -13.19 18.78 7.07
CA ALA A 275 -13.36 20.22 6.94
C ALA A 275 -14.22 20.80 8.07
N ALA A 276 -15.34 20.14 8.41
CA ALA A 276 -16.20 20.52 9.54
C ALA A 276 -15.44 20.37 10.88
N MET A 277 -14.68 19.29 11.06
CA MET A 277 -13.83 19.06 12.22
C MET A 277 -12.84 20.23 12.44
N ARG A 278 -12.15 20.67 11.39
CA ARG A 278 -11.22 21.81 11.47
C ARG A 278 -11.90 23.15 11.73
N ALA A 279 -13.16 23.29 11.32
CA ALA A 279 -13.96 24.46 11.63
C ALA A 279 -14.56 24.44 13.07
N GLY A 280 -14.34 23.35 13.82
CA GLY A 280 -14.93 23.16 15.15
C GLY A 280 -16.43 22.79 15.12
N ASP A 281 -16.99 22.53 13.94
CA ASP A 281 -18.39 22.10 13.79
C ASP A 281 -18.48 20.57 13.94
N TRP A 282 -18.38 20.12 15.18
CA TRP A 282 -18.36 18.72 15.55
C TRP A 282 -19.67 17.98 15.19
N PRO A 283 -20.87 18.57 15.41
CA PRO A 283 -22.12 17.95 14.98
C PRO A 283 -22.17 17.70 13.47
N LEU A 284 -21.72 18.66 12.67
CA LEU A 284 -21.67 18.51 11.21
C LEU A 284 -20.62 17.48 10.78
N ALA A 285 -19.46 17.44 11.45
CA ALA A 285 -18.42 16.45 11.20
C ALA A 285 -18.94 15.03 11.44
N GLU A 286 -19.63 14.78 12.55
CA GLU A 286 -20.27 13.50 12.86
C GLU A 286 -21.33 13.14 11.81
N ARG A 287 -22.21 14.06 11.43
CA ARG A 287 -23.25 13.83 10.42
C ARG A 287 -22.66 13.41 9.05
N PHE A 288 -21.55 14.01 8.64
CA PHE A 288 -20.88 13.60 7.42
C PHE A 288 -20.24 12.22 7.55
N ALA A 289 -19.67 11.89 8.70
CA ALA A 289 -18.91 10.65 8.88
C ALA A 289 -19.80 9.44 9.18
N ALA A 290 -20.81 9.55 10.05
CA ALA A 290 -21.50 8.43 10.66
C ALA A 290 -22.33 7.59 9.66
N ASN A 291 -23.25 8.18 8.92
CA ASN A 291 -24.19 7.43 8.06
C ASN A 291 -23.59 7.10 6.69
N HIS A 292 -22.46 6.41 6.67
CA HIS A 292 -21.74 6.13 5.44
C HIS A 292 -22.23 4.86 4.71
N PHE A 293 -22.80 3.90 5.41
CA PHE A 293 -23.30 2.62 4.88
C PHE A 293 -22.33 1.86 3.98
N LEU A 294 -21.04 2.04 4.19
CA LEU A 294 -20.00 1.34 3.42
C LEU A 294 -19.98 -0.15 3.76
N PRO A 295 -19.71 -1.02 2.79
CA PRO A 295 -19.50 -2.44 3.08
C PRO A 295 -18.20 -2.64 3.87
N GLN A 296 -18.14 -3.79 4.56
CA GLN A 296 -16.91 -4.24 5.23
C GLN A 296 -15.74 -4.31 4.24
N GLY A 297 -14.58 -3.82 4.67
CA GLY A 297 -13.37 -3.82 3.84
C GLY A 297 -13.24 -2.64 2.87
N ASP A 298 -14.24 -1.72 2.80
CA ASP A 298 -14.05 -0.49 2.03
C ASP A 298 -12.90 0.33 2.63
N ARG A 299 -12.10 0.92 1.75
CA ARG A 299 -10.90 1.71 2.13
C ARG A 299 -11.19 2.93 3.00
N ASN A 300 -12.40 3.51 2.90
CA ASN A 300 -12.79 4.70 3.66
C ASN A 300 -13.50 4.34 4.98
N TYR A 301 -13.89 3.09 5.17
CA TYR A 301 -14.66 2.64 6.34
C TYR A 301 -13.97 3.03 7.65
N ALA A 302 -12.71 2.61 7.80
CA ALA A 302 -11.95 2.86 9.02
C ALA A 302 -11.75 4.35 9.33
N ASP A 303 -11.56 5.19 8.31
CA ASP A 303 -11.39 6.63 8.51
C ASP A 303 -12.71 7.31 8.88
N LEU A 304 -13.82 6.89 8.28
CA LEU A 304 -15.15 7.45 8.57
C LEU A 304 -15.65 7.06 9.96
N GLU A 305 -15.49 5.82 10.37
CA GLU A 305 -15.83 5.40 11.75
C GLU A 305 -14.97 6.15 12.78
N TRP A 306 -13.68 6.33 12.49
CA TRP A 306 -12.83 7.13 13.35
C TRP A 306 -13.29 8.59 13.42
N LEU A 307 -13.61 9.21 12.28
CA LEU A 307 -14.07 10.60 12.23
C LEU A 307 -15.38 10.80 12.99
N ALA A 308 -16.32 9.86 12.84
CA ALA A 308 -17.59 9.91 13.56
C ALA A 308 -17.37 9.79 15.07
N GLY A 309 -16.58 8.80 15.50
CA GLY A 309 -16.25 8.60 16.90
C GLY A 309 -15.48 9.79 17.50
N TYR A 310 -14.51 10.34 16.78
CA TYR A 310 -13.77 11.51 17.25
C TYR A 310 -14.67 12.75 17.37
N ALA A 311 -15.53 13.00 16.38
CA ALA A 311 -16.48 14.10 16.43
C ALA A 311 -17.50 13.96 17.56
N ALA A 312 -18.00 12.75 17.81
CA ALA A 312 -18.86 12.45 18.96
C ALA A 312 -18.13 12.71 20.31
N LEU A 313 -16.87 12.28 20.43
CA LEU A 313 -16.07 12.50 21.62
C LEU A 313 -15.89 14.00 21.91
N ARG A 314 -15.63 14.79 20.87
CA ARG A 314 -15.48 16.26 20.98
C ARG A 314 -16.77 16.98 21.35
N GLN A 315 -17.93 16.34 21.18
CA GLN A 315 -19.25 16.83 21.64
C GLN A 315 -19.58 16.38 23.08
N GLY A 316 -18.71 15.61 23.74
CA GLY A 316 -18.97 15.00 25.04
C GLY A 316 -19.89 13.77 24.99
N ALA A 317 -20.16 13.22 23.80
CA ALA A 317 -20.98 12.02 23.61
C ALA A 317 -20.08 10.77 23.56
N ALA A 318 -19.43 10.47 24.67
CA ALA A 318 -18.42 9.42 24.76
C ALA A 318 -19.01 8.01 24.57
N ASP A 319 -20.29 7.79 24.82
CA ASP A 319 -21.03 6.55 24.51
C ASP A 319 -21.07 6.28 23.00
N ARG A 320 -21.55 7.28 22.21
CA ARG A 320 -21.58 7.16 20.75
C ARG A 320 -20.16 7.04 20.14
N ALA A 321 -19.20 7.78 20.72
CA ALA A 321 -17.80 7.67 20.31
C ALA A 321 -17.28 6.25 20.50
N LEU A 322 -17.57 5.62 21.64
CA LEU A 322 -17.18 4.24 21.93
C LEU A 322 -17.78 3.26 20.92
N ASP A 323 -19.05 3.41 20.57
CA ASP A 323 -19.70 2.55 19.58
C ASP A 323 -19.00 2.62 18.22
N HIS A 324 -18.67 3.82 17.73
CA HIS A 324 -17.92 3.99 16.49
C HIS A 324 -16.51 3.36 16.55
N PHE A 325 -15.80 3.52 17.66
CA PHE A 325 -14.47 2.92 17.79
C PHE A 325 -14.51 1.39 17.96
N LEU A 326 -15.59 0.84 18.51
CA LEU A 326 -15.83 -0.61 18.52
C LEU A 326 -16.12 -1.12 17.11
N HIS A 327 -16.96 -0.43 16.33
CA HIS A 327 -17.17 -0.76 14.91
C HIS A 327 -15.86 -0.71 14.13
N LEU A 328 -15.06 0.34 14.32
CA LEU A 328 -13.74 0.44 13.72
C LEU A 328 -12.86 -0.77 14.02
N GLU A 329 -12.79 -1.23 15.29
CA GLU A 329 -11.97 -2.38 15.68
C GLU A 329 -12.39 -3.65 14.93
N THR A 330 -13.69 -3.87 14.71
CA THR A 330 -14.18 -5.07 14.00
C THR A 330 -13.76 -5.12 12.53
N GLN A 331 -13.39 -3.99 11.93
CA GLN A 331 -13.10 -3.86 10.50
C GLN A 331 -11.61 -3.80 10.16
N VAL A 332 -10.74 -3.77 11.16
CA VAL A 332 -9.30 -3.60 10.98
C VAL A 332 -8.53 -4.78 11.56
N GLY A 333 -7.48 -5.20 10.83
CA GLY A 333 -6.59 -6.28 11.28
C GLY A 333 -5.12 -5.87 11.32
N ALA A 334 -4.76 -4.76 10.67
CA ALA A 334 -3.39 -4.28 10.67
C ALA A 334 -3.05 -3.60 12.01
N ALA A 335 -1.87 -3.87 12.55
CA ALA A 335 -1.39 -3.35 13.84
C ALA A 335 -1.59 -1.84 14.02
N ILE A 336 -1.35 -1.05 12.94
CA ILE A 336 -1.53 0.41 12.93
C ILE A 336 -2.99 0.79 13.20
N SER A 337 -3.91 0.19 12.48
CA SER A 337 -5.34 0.52 12.57
C SER A 337 -5.97 -0.04 13.84
N THR A 338 -5.57 -1.25 14.26
CA THR A 338 -6.04 -1.87 15.50
C THR A 338 -5.59 -1.05 16.72
N SER A 339 -4.33 -0.63 16.77
CA SER A 339 -3.85 0.22 17.87
C SER A 339 -4.57 1.58 17.91
N ARG A 340 -4.91 2.16 16.74
CA ARG A 340 -5.71 3.38 16.66
C ARG A 340 -7.10 3.19 17.25
N ALA A 341 -7.81 2.14 16.83
CA ALA A 341 -9.14 1.82 17.36
C ALA A 341 -9.13 1.66 18.88
N LEU A 342 -8.21 0.85 19.39
CA LEU A 342 -8.06 0.58 20.83
C LEU A 342 -7.68 1.84 21.63
N TYR A 343 -6.78 2.68 21.13
CA TYR A 343 -6.40 3.92 21.80
C TYR A 343 -7.60 4.86 21.97
N TRP A 344 -8.39 5.05 20.91
CA TRP A 344 -9.55 5.93 20.96
C TRP A 344 -10.74 5.35 21.72
N GLN A 345 -10.92 4.01 21.73
CA GLN A 345 -11.85 3.34 22.65
C GLN A 345 -11.48 3.64 24.11
N ALA A 346 -10.19 3.51 24.44
CA ALA A 346 -9.73 3.79 25.79
C ALA A 346 -9.94 5.25 26.19
N ARG A 347 -9.76 6.21 25.27
CA ARG A 347 -10.09 7.63 25.48
C ARG A 347 -11.58 7.82 25.77
N ALA A 348 -12.46 7.20 24.99
CA ALA A 348 -13.90 7.26 25.19
C ALA A 348 -14.33 6.62 26.53
N LEU A 349 -13.70 5.51 26.91
CA LEU A 349 -13.94 4.86 28.21
C LEU A 349 -13.48 5.72 29.40
N ASP A 350 -12.36 6.45 29.27
CA ASP A 350 -11.89 7.41 30.26
C ASP A 350 -12.94 8.54 30.45
N ASP A 351 -13.44 9.10 29.36
CA ASP A 351 -14.43 10.18 29.38
C ASP A 351 -15.79 9.72 29.96
N LEU A 352 -16.11 8.41 29.85
CA LEU A 352 -17.27 7.79 30.51
C LEU A 352 -17.04 7.48 32.01
N GLY A 353 -15.86 7.77 32.56
CA GLY A 353 -15.50 7.41 33.92
C GLY A 353 -15.24 5.91 34.14
N ARG A 354 -15.18 5.10 33.07
CA ARG A 354 -14.93 3.66 33.09
C ARG A 354 -13.43 3.37 33.14
N SER A 355 -12.74 3.95 34.14
CA SER A 355 -11.27 3.97 34.20
C SER A 355 -10.63 2.57 34.18
N ARG A 356 -11.27 1.55 34.77
CA ARG A 356 -10.75 0.18 34.74
C ARG A 356 -10.74 -0.40 33.33
N ASP A 357 -11.83 -0.19 32.57
CA ASP A 357 -11.97 -0.66 31.21
C ASP A 357 -11.04 0.11 30.28
N ALA A 358 -10.91 1.43 30.48
CA ALA A 358 -9.98 2.29 29.76
C ALA A 358 -8.53 1.79 29.92
N GLN A 359 -8.09 1.49 31.12
CA GLN A 359 -6.76 0.97 31.40
C GLN A 359 -6.51 -0.39 30.73
N ALA A 360 -7.49 -1.30 30.82
CA ALA A 360 -7.41 -2.59 30.14
C ALA A 360 -7.30 -2.42 28.61
N THR A 361 -8.01 -1.46 28.06
CA THR A 361 -8.00 -1.17 26.61
C THR A 361 -6.70 -0.48 26.18
N PHE A 362 -6.17 0.47 26.97
CA PHE A 362 -4.82 1.01 26.75
C PHE A 362 -3.76 -0.09 26.80
N ALA A 363 -3.84 -1.04 27.74
CA ALA A 363 -2.91 -2.16 27.81
C ALA A 363 -2.99 -3.06 26.56
N ARG A 364 -4.17 -3.24 25.95
CA ARG A 364 -4.31 -3.93 24.66
C ARG A 364 -3.64 -3.13 23.53
N ALA A 365 -3.86 -1.83 23.47
CA ALA A 365 -3.23 -0.97 22.45
C ALA A 365 -1.70 -0.94 22.62
N ALA A 366 -1.17 -0.96 23.84
CA ALA A 366 0.25 -0.99 24.17
C ALA A 366 0.97 -2.27 23.70
N GLN A 367 0.24 -3.32 23.32
CA GLN A 367 0.84 -4.50 22.68
C GLN A 367 1.40 -4.20 21.28
N PHE A 368 1.16 -3.01 20.73
CA PHE A 368 1.66 -2.55 19.43
C PHE A 368 2.70 -1.43 19.55
N PRO A 369 3.81 -1.59 20.31
CA PRO A 369 4.75 -0.51 20.67
C PRO A 369 5.55 0.02 19.46
N GLY A 370 5.44 -0.60 18.31
CA GLY A 370 6.01 -0.12 17.05
C GLY A 370 5.09 0.75 16.22
N THR A 371 3.90 1.13 16.73
CA THR A 371 2.93 1.98 16.07
C THR A 371 2.69 3.25 16.88
N TYR A 372 2.31 4.34 16.20
CA TYR A 372 2.06 5.64 16.83
C TYR A 372 1.06 5.55 18.00
N TYR A 373 -0.13 4.98 17.77
CA TYR A 373 -1.14 4.84 18.81
C TYR A 373 -0.81 3.82 19.87
N GLY A 374 -0.08 2.76 19.51
CA GLY A 374 0.46 1.82 20.47
C GLY A 374 1.44 2.49 21.42
N GLN A 375 2.28 3.39 20.93
CA GLN A 375 3.21 4.18 21.77
C GLN A 375 2.50 5.19 22.65
N LEU A 376 1.46 5.86 22.15
CA LEU A 376 0.59 6.71 23.00
C LEU A 376 -0.07 5.91 24.12
N ALA A 377 -0.47 4.67 23.83
CA ALA A 377 -1.02 3.77 24.84
C ALA A 377 0.04 3.28 25.84
N VAL A 378 1.28 3.02 25.39
CA VAL A 378 2.43 2.75 26.28
C VAL A 378 2.66 3.90 27.24
N GLU A 379 2.68 5.14 26.74
CA GLU A 379 2.83 6.35 27.57
C GLU A 379 1.70 6.46 28.61
N ARG A 380 0.45 6.21 28.21
CA ARG A 380 -0.72 6.28 29.11
C ARG A 380 -0.76 5.14 30.14
N SER A 381 -0.32 3.94 29.78
CA SER A 381 -0.32 2.77 30.65
C SER A 381 0.94 2.66 31.51
N GLY A 382 1.99 3.42 31.23
CA GLY A 382 3.29 3.31 31.87
C GLY A 382 4.04 2.02 31.55
N ALA A 383 3.67 1.32 30.47
CA ALA A 383 4.36 0.11 30.04
C ALA A 383 5.80 0.41 29.61
N ALA A 384 6.70 -0.56 29.80
CA ALA A 384 8.08 -0.41 29.38
C ALA A 384 8.25 -0.76 27.89
N MET A 385 9.24 -0.14 27.23
CA MET A 385 9.66 -0.58 25.90
C MET A 385 10.16 -2.03 25.97
N PRO A 386 9.71 -2.90 25.05
CA PRO A 386 10.25 -4.26 24.96
C PRO A 386 11.76 -4.24 24.71
N ALA A 387 12.53 -5.04 25.47
CA ALA A 387 14.00 -5.08 25.38
C ALA A 387 14.51 -5.41 23.98
N GLY A 388 13.76 -6.19 23.20
CA GLY A 388 14.09 -6.52 21.80
C GLY A 388 14.20 -5.31 20.86
N PHE A 389 13.62 -4.15 21.21
CA PHE A 389 13.80 -2.93 20.42
C PHE A 389 15.18 -2.28 20.59
N ALA A 390 15.92 -2.63 21.63
CA ALA A 390 17.25 -2.07 21.92
C ALA A 390 18.40 -2.85 21.24
N VAL A 391 18.10 -3.68 20.25
CA VAL A 391 19.11 -4.43 19.48
C VAL A 391 19.99 -3.47 18.68
N THR A 392 21.31 -3.50 18.90
CA THR A 392 22.28 -2.62 18.22
C THR A 392 22.87 -3.24 16.95
N GLY A 393 22.85 -4.58 16.84
CA GLY A 393 23.43 -5.31 15.71
C GLY A 393 22.76 -5.06 14.36
N PRO A 394 23.43 -5.36 13.25
CA PRO A 394 22.85 -5.31 11.93
C PRO A 394 21.72 -6.35 11.76
N ALA A 395 20.84 -6.10 10.79
CA ALA A 395 19.68 -6.97 10.56
C ALA A 395 20.10 -8.43 10.28
N ILE A 396 21.19 -8.62 9.54
CA ILE A 396 21.68 -9.96 9.18
C ILE A 396 22.05 -10.84 10.39
N ASP A 397 22.45 -10.24 11.51
CA ASP A 397 22.85 -10.99 12.70
C ASP A 397 21.66 -11.37 13.59
N THR A 398 20.53 -10.68 13.42
CA THR A 398 19.35 -10.82 14.28
C THR A 398 18.20 -11.58 13.62
N LEU A 399 18.20 -11.66 12.28
CA LEU A 399 17.16 -12.33 11.52
C LEU A 399 17.50 -13.82 11.32
N PRO A 400 16.47 -14.69 11.26
CA PRO A 400 16.69 -16.11 11.01
C PRO A 400 17.31 -16.35 9.64
N ASP A 401 18.15 -17.38 9.56
CA ASP A 401 18.80 -17.76 8.30
C ASP A 401 17.79 -18.43 7.35
N TRP A 402 17.80 -18.01 6.10
CA TRP A 402 16.96 -18.58 5.04
C TRP A 402 17.53 -19.91 4.48
N ARG A 403 18.85 -20.15 4.63
CA ARG A 403 19.55 -21.29 3.99
C ARG A 403 19.08 -22.65 4.49
N GLY A 404 18.73 -22.79 5.74
CA GLY A 404 18.21 -24.03 6.34
C GLY A 404 16.68 -24.16 6.29
N SER A 405 15.96 -23.20 5.68
CA SER A 405 14.49 -23.17 5.71
C SER A 405 13.85 -23.89 4.51
N ASP A 406 12.55 -24.20 4.65
CA ASP A 406 11.73 -24.75 3.58
C ASP A 406 11.50 -23.78 2.42
N LEU A 407 11.75 -22.48 2.60
CA LEU A 407 11.74 -21.50 1.50
C LEU A 407 12.60 -21.95 0.31
N ARG A 408 13.70 -22.66 0.57
CA ARG A 408 14.57 -23.22 -0.49
C ARG A 408 13.87 -24.21 -1.43
N ARG A 409 12.72 -24.75 -1.03
CA ARG A 409 11.89 -25.66 -1.84
C ARG A 409 10.82 -24.90 -2.63
N VAL A 410 10.56 -23.65 -2.28
CA VAL A 410 9.54 -22.81 -2.92
C VAL A 410 10.08 -22.26 -4.23
N GLU A 411 9.45 -22.62 -5.35
CA GLU A 411 9.94 -22.28 -6.69
C GLU A 411 10.07 -20.75 -6.91
N PRO A 412 9.10 -19.89 -6.56
CA PRO A 412 9.26 -18.44 -6.64
C PRO A 412 10.42 -17.89 -5.78
N PHE A 413 10.71 -18.49 -4.63
CA PHE A 413 11.87 -18.09 -3.82
C PHE A 413 13.19 -18.45 -4.53
N ARG A 414 13.27 -19.64 -5.13
CA ARG A 414 14.42 -20.06 -5.93
C ARG A 414 14.64 -19.17 -7.15
N ALA A 415 13.53 -18.73 -7.81
CA ALA A 415 13.60 -17.75 -8.88
C ALA A 415 14.17 -16.40 -8.39
N ALA A 416 13.76 -15.94 -7.20
CA ALA A 416 14.33 -14.74 -6.58
C ALA A 416 15.84 -14.90 -6.31
N LEU A 417 16.31 -16.07 -5.85
CA LEU A 417 17.74 -16.32 -5.66
C LEU A 417 18.51 -16.20 -6.97
N TRP A 418 18.01 -16.77 -8.08
CA TRP A 418 18.62 -16.61 -9.40
C TRP A 418 18.72 -15.15 -9.84
N LEU A 419 17.65 -14.38 -9.66
CA LEU A 419 17.62 -12.97 -10.00
C LEU A 419 18.60 -12.15 -9.15
N ILE A 420 18.73 -12.46 -7.86
CA ILE A 420 19.74 -11.84 -6.98
C ILE A 420 21.16 -12.18 -7.44
N ALA A 421 21.43 -13.46 -7.71
CA ALA A 421 22.73 -13.94 -8.15
C ALA A 421 23.20 -13.28 -9.45
N THR A 422 22.27 -12.91 -10.33
CA THR A 422 22.54 -12.23 -11.60
C THR A 422 22.40 -10.70 -11.51
N GLY A 423 22.31 -10.12 -10.30
CA GLY A 423 22.23 -8.67 -10.07
C GLY A 423 20.86 -8.05 -10.28
N ARG A 424 19.81 -8.83 -10.56
CA ARG A 424 18.42 -8.37 -10.83
C ARG A 424 17.60 -8.25 -9.54
N ARG A 425 18.11 -7.48 -8.57
CA ARG A 425 17.47 -7.33 -7.23
C ARG A 425 16.06 -6.76 -7.30
N ASP A 426 15.81 -5.83 -8.22
CA ASP A 426 14.50 -5.19 -8.40
C ASP A 426 13.45 -6.18 -8.93
N GLU A 427 13.84 -7.13 -9.74
CA GLU A 427 12.95 -8.21 -10.18
C GLU A 427 12.74 -9.24 -9.07
N ALA A 428 13.81 -9.62 -8.37
CA ALA A 428 13.75 -10.55 -7.24
C ALA A 428 12.78 -10.07 -6.15
N GLN A 429 12.76 -8.77 -5.88
CA GLN A 429 11.81 -8.17 -4.93
C GLN A 429 10.36 -8.53 -5.25
N ARG A 430 9.95 -8.57 -6.53
CA ARG A 430 8.57 -8.92 -6.93
C ARG A 430 8.16 -10.29 -6.42
N PHE A 431 9.07 -11.26 -6.54
CA PHE A 431 8.85 -12.62 -6.05
C PHE A 431 8.76 -12.67 -4.52
N LEU A 432 9.68 -11.98 -3.84
CA LEU A 432 9.72 -11.97 -2.38
C LEU A 432 8.52 -11.23 -1.77
N ILE A 433 8.08 -10.10 -2.34
CA ILE A 433 6.89 -9.38 -1.88
C ILE A 433 5.62 -10.21 -2.14
N HIS A 434 5.55 -10.90 -3.28
CA HIS A 434 4.44 -11.80 -3.59
C HIS A 434 4.34 -12.93 -2.56
N LEU A 435 5.45 -13.59 -2.26
CA LEU A 435 5.51 -14.62 -1.24
C LEU A 435 5.18 -14.09 0.16
N ALA A 436 5.62 -12.88 0.50
CA ALA A 436 5.38 -12.28 1.80
C ALA A 436 3.89 -12.04 2.10
N ALA A 437 3.02 -11.96 1.08
CA ALA A 437 1.59 -11.78 1.27
C ALA A 437 0.97 -12.91 2.12
N THR A 438 1.39 -14.16 1.87
CA THR A 438 0.87 -15.36 2.55
C THR A 438 1.87 -16.00 3.52
N ALA A 439 3.16 -15.65 3.44
CA ALA A 439 4.22 -16.25 4.27
C ALA A 439 4.03 -15.95 5.77
N SER A 440 4.61 -16.82 6.59
CA SER A 440 4.76 -16.59 8.03
C SER A 440 5.64 -15.38 8.31
N PRO A 441 5.49 -14.69 9.45
CA PRO A 441 6.40 -13.62 9.85
C PRO A 441 7.88 -14.04 9.84
N ASP A 442 8.18 -15.27 10.27
CA ASP A 442 9.56 -15.80 10.28
C ASP A 442 10.12 -15.99 8.87
N ASP A 443 9.32 -16.45 7.92
CA ASP A 443 9.75 -16.55 6.53
C ASP A 443 9.92 -15.19 5.88
N ILE A 444 9.07 -14.21 6.24
CA ILE A 444 9.28 -12.81 5.84
C ILE A 444 10.60 -12.29 6.40
N ALA A 445 10.93 -12.62 7.66
CA ALA A 445 12.21 -12.24 8.26
C ALA A 445 13.41 -12.87 7.53
N ARG A 446 13.31 -14.15 7.13
CA ARG A 446 14.32 -14.83 6.31
C ARG A 446 14.50 -14.17 4.94
N MET A 447 13.40 -13.83 4.26
CA MET A 447 13.45 -13.08 3.00
C MET A 447 14.02 -11.67 3.17
N SER A 448 13.71 -11.00 4.28
CA SER A 448 14.29 -9.72 4.64
C SER A 448 15.81 -9.83 4.83
N ARG A 449 16.29 -10.84 5.58
CA ARG A 449 17.73 -11.12 5.73
C ARG A 449 18.42 -11.31 4.38
N LEU A 450 17.84 -12.13 3.49
CA LEU A 450 18.38 -12.33 2.15
C LEU A 450 18.62 -11.00 1.41
N MET A 451 17.67 -10.05 1.50
CA MET A 451 17.83 -8.76 0.84
C MET A 451 18.88 -7.86 1.50
N TYR A 452 19.07 -7.94 2.81
CA TYR A 452 20.20 -7.29 3.50
C TYR A 452 21.54 -7.88 3.05
N GLU A 453 21.66 -9.20 2.99
CA GLU A 453 22.85 -9.91 2.48
C GLU A 453 23.13 -9.57 1.01
N ALA A 454 22.09 -9.39 0.20
CA ALA A 454 22.20 -8.97 -1.19
C ALA A 454 22.60 -7.49 -1.37
N GLY A 455 22.81 -6.72 -0.29
CA GLY A 455 23.15 -5.30 -0.34
C GLY A 455 22.00 -4.40 -0.82
N ALA A 456 20.77 -4.79 -0.53
CA ALA A 456 19.56 -4.04 -0.85
C ALA A 456 18.70 -3.81 0.41
N PRO A 457 19.20 -3.06 1.41
CA PRO A 457 18.55 -2.91 2.72
C PRO A 457 17.14 -2.30 2.63
N TRP A 458 16.87 -1.46 1.64
CA TRP A 458 15.51 -0.91 1.42
C TRP A 458 14.48 -2.01 1.10
N PHE A 459 14.86 -3.05 0.37
CA PHE A 459 13.96 -4.18 0.12
C PHE A 459 13.79 -5.04 1.37
N GLY A 460 14.85 -5.22 2.17
CA GLY A 460 14.77 -5.87 3.48
C GLY A 460 13.81 -5.15 4.42
N LEU A 461 13.89 -3.81 4.49
CA LEU A 461 12.96 -2.97 5.25
C LEU A 461 11.53 -3.12 4.72
N ARG A 462 11.32 -3.09 3.41
CA ARG A 462 9.98 -3.23 2.80
C ARG A 462 9.34 -4.57 3.13
N LEU A 463 10.10 -5.65 3.11
CA LEU A 463 9.65 -6.97 3.57
C LEU A 463 9.32 -6.97 5.06
N SER A 464 10.15 -6.36 5.90
CA SER A 464 9.89 -6.29 7.34
C SER A 464 8.60 -5.51 7.67
N LYS A 465 8.21 -4.53 6.83
CA LYS A 465 6.90 -3.84 6.96
C LYS A 465 5.72 -4.79 6.72
N GLN A 466 5.87 -5.83 5.89
CA GLN A 466 4.84 -6.85 5.71
C GLN A 466 4.66 -7.70 6.98
N ALA A 467 5.75 -8.05 7.68
CA ALA A 467 5.66 -8.72 8.98
C ALA A 467 5.02 -7.81 10.04
N ALA A 468 5.38 -6.52 10.04
CA ALA A 468 4.81 -5.54 10.96
C ALA A 468 3.29 -5.35 10.75
N SER A 469 2.79 -5.41 9.51
CA SER A 469 1.35 -5.36 9.25
C SER A 469 0.61 -6.57 9.83
N LYS A 470 1.30 -7.70 9.99
CA LYS A 470 0.79 -8.92 10.66
C LYS A 470 1.05 -8.91 12.19
N GLY A 471 1.48 -7.78 12.76
CA GLY A 471 1.69 -7.59 14.19
C GLY A 471 3.07 -8.01 14.71
N VAL A 472 3.99 -8.45 13.84
CA VAL A 472 5.34 -8.89 14.24
C VAL A 472 6.39 -7.91 13.73
N ILE A 473 7.17 -7.34 14.66
CA ILE A 473 8.25 -6.40 14.32
C ILE A 473 9.60 -7.07 14.59
N PHE A 474 10.46 -7.04 13.58
CA PHE A 474 11.89 -7.37 13.69
C PHE A 474 12.68 -6.06 13.75
N PRO A 475 13.03 -5.56 14.94
CA PRO A 475 13.49 -4.18 15.12
C PRO A 475 14.70 -3.81 14.27
N ALA A 476 15.67 -4.73 14.12
CA ALA A 476 16.87 -4.48 13.32
C ALA A 476 16.57 -4.31 11.81
N ALA A 477 15.57 -5.02 11.30
CA ALA A 477 15.15 -4.92 9.90
C ALA A 477 14.15 -3.79 9.67
N HIS A 478 13.26 -3.55 10.65
CA HIS A 478 12.20 -2.55 10.52
C HIS A 478 12.70 -1.11 10.76
N PHE A 479 13.75 -0.97 11.61
CA PHE A 479 14.41 0.28 11.92
C PHE A 479 15.94 0.13 11.73
N PRO A 480 16.43 -0.07 10.50
CA PRO A 480 17.84 -0.37 10.26
C PRO A 480 18.73 0.80 10.68
N LEU A 481 19.86 0.50 11.32
CA LEU A 481 20.98 1.43 11.46
C LEU A 481 21.82 1.35 10.20
N THR A 482 21.77 2.39 9.41
CA THR A 482 22.55 2.53 8.17
C THR A 482 23.77 3.41 8.43
N ASP A 483 24.64 3.64 7.43
CA ASP A 483 25.79 4.54 7.51
C ASP A 483 25.41 5.97 7.94
N LEU A 484 24.12 6.30 7.86
CA LEU A 484 23.59 7.59 8.34
C LEU A 484 23.70 7.72 9.86
N ALA A 485 23.72 6.60 10.60
CA ALA A 485 23.87 6.59 12.05
C ALA A 485 25.21 7.14 12.53
N ASP A 486 26.26 7.03 11.68
CA ASP A 486 27.62 7.47 11.98
C ASP A 486 27.93 8.89 11.47
N LYS A 487 26.92 9.59 10.91
CA LYS A 487 27.09 10.93 10.35
C LYS A 487 26.64 12.00 11.32
N ASP A 488 27.50 12.95 11.58
CA ASP A 488 27.10 14.19 12.25
C ASP A 488 26.42 15.12 11.24
N LEU A 489 25.11 15.21 11.31
CA LEU A 489 24.30 16.10 10.47
C LEU A 489 23.88 17.37 11.23
N GLY A 490 24.34 17.57 12.46
CA GLY A 490 23.95 18.68 13.34
C GLY A 490 22.49 18.65 13.77
N VAL A 491 21.86 17.46 13.74
CA VAL A 491 20.53 17.16 14.24
C VAL A 491 20.58 15.82 14.98
N PRO A 492 19.63 15.49 15.89
CA PRO A 492 19.60 14.19 16.52
C PRO A 492 19.59 13.05 15.47
N THR A 493 20.46 12.07 15.67
CA THR A 493 20.63 10.96 14.72
C THR A 493 19.32 10.16 14.53
N GLU A 494 18.57 9.96 15.61
CA GLU A 494 17.25 9.29 15.54
C GLU A 494 16.27 10.06 14.66
N LEU A 495 16.32 11.40 14.63
CA LEU A 495 15.47 12.21 13.74
C LEU A 495 15.90 12.05 12.29
N ALA A 496 17.17 12.11 11.98
CA ALA A 496 17.70 11.94 10.62
C ALA A 496 17.36 10.55 10.07
N LEU A 497 17.53 9.50 10.88
CA LEU A 497 17.16 8.12 10.54
C LEU A 497 15.64 7.97 10.31
N SER A 498 14.81 8.58 11.17
CA SER A 498 13.35 8.52 11.04
C SER A 498 12.87 9.19 9.76
N ILE A 499 13.44 10.34 9.40
CA ILE A 499 13.15 11.06 8.15
C ILE A 499 13.61 10.22 6.94
N ALA A 500 14.87 9.78 6.88
CA ALA A 500 15.37 8.99 5.76
C ALA A 500 14.59 7.67 5.55
N ARG A 501 14.16 7.03 6.66
CA ARG A 501 13.30 5.85 6.63
C ARG A 501 11.93 6.15 6.01
N GLN A 502 11.35 7.28 6.32
CA GLN A 502 10.04 7.67 5.81
C GLN A 502 10.12 8.16 4.35
N GLU A 503 11.18 8.87 3.98
CA GLU A 503 11.35 9.46 2.65
C GLU A 503 11.67 8.42 1.57
N SER A 504 12.68 7.59 1.78
CA SER A 504 13.21 6.71 0.74
C SER A 504 13.30 5.24 1.14
N GLU A 505 12.94 4.88 2.38
CA GLU A 505 13.28 3.58 2.96
C GLU A 505 14.78 3.28 2.88
N PHE A 506 15.61 4.32 2.92
CA PHE A 506 17.07 4.32 2.71
C PHE A 506 17.51 3.96 1.28
N ASN A 507 16.64 4.02 0.29
CA ASN A 507 17.03 3.89 -1.12
C ASN A 507 17.48 5.25 -1.68
N HIS A 508 18.78 5.46 -1.75
CA HIS A 508 19.37 6.73 -2.23
C HIS A 508 19.16 6.99 -3.74
N ARG A 509 18.69 5.99 -4.51
CA ARG A 509 18.55 6.11 -5.98
C ARG A 509 17.18 6.57 -6.42
N VAL A 510 16.23 6.72 -5.50
CA VAL A 510 14.84 7.07 -5.87
C VAL A 510 14.68 8.55 -6.14
N ALA A 511 13.80 8.84 -7.09
CA ALA A 511 13.21 10.16 -7.30
C ALA A 511 11.69 10.05 -7.22
N SER A 512 11.04 11.02 -6.58
CA SER A 512 9.58 11.09 -6.51
C SER A 512 8.99 11.70 -7.77
N HIS A 513 7.69 11.49 -8.00
CA HIS A 513 6.97 12.17 -9.11
C HIS A 513 7.01 13.70 -9.00
N ALA A 514 7.12 14.25 -7.80
CA ALA A 514 7.27 15.68 -7.56
C ALA A 514 8.71 16.19 -7.79
N GLY A 515 9.67 15.29 -8.05
CA GLY A 515 11.06 15.63 -8.31
C GLY A 515 11.97 15.66 -7.09
N ALA A 516 11.51 15.23 -5.91
CA ALA A 516 12.38 15.04 -4.74
C ALA A 516 13.33 13.86 -4.97
N GLN A 517 14.61 13.95 -4.55
CA GLN A 517 15.65 13.01 -4.94
C GLN A 517 16.48 12.49 -3.76
N GLY A 518 16.84 11.21 -3.87
CA GLY A 518 17.87 10.57 -3.05
C GLY A 518 17.42 10.16 -1.66
N LEU A 519 18.40 9.90 -0.79
CA LEU A 519 18.22 9.29 0.54
C LEU A 519 17.19 10.01 1.43
N MET A 520 17.23 11.34 1.45
CA MET A 520 16.35 12.18 2.23
C MET A 520 15.33 12.95 1.38
N GLN A 521 15.15 12.56 0.11
CA GLN A 521 14.17 13.12 -0.84
C GLN A 521 14.18 14.66 -0.87
N VAL A 522 15.37 15.22 -1.11
CA VAL A 522 15.53 16.68 -1.15
C VAL A 522 15.10 17.21 -2.52
N MET A 523 14.26 18.24 -2.54
CA MET A 523 13.88 18.93 -3.77
C MET A 523 15.10 19.66 -4.37
N PRO A 524 15.28 19.68 -5.71
CA PRO A 524 16.47 20.30 -6.34
C PRO A 524 16.72 21.75 -5.94
N ASP A 525 15.67 22.57 -5.81
CA ASP A 525 15.80 23.96 -5.39
C ASP A 525 16.23 24.07 -3.91
N THR A 526 15.61 23.25 -3.04
CA THR A 526 16.02 23.14 -1.63
C THR A 526 17.48 22.67 -1.52
N ALA A 527 17.87 21.69 -2.34
CA ALA A 527 19.26 21.20 -2.37
C ALA A 527 20.24 22.28 -2.75
N ARG A 528 19.92 23.11 -3.77
CA ARG A 528 20.75 24.25 -4.20
C ARG A 528 20.90 25.29 -3.09
N ASP A 529 19.82 25.60 -2.38
CA ASP A 529 19.83 26.56 -1.28
C ASP A 529 20.64 26.03 -0.09
N MET A 530 20.48 24.75 0.23
CA MET A 530 21.25 24.13 1.32
C MET A 530 22.73 23.98 0.98
N ALA A 531 23.07 23.63 -0.26
CA ALA A 531 24.46 23.58 -0.71
C ALA A 531 25.17 24.95 -0.51
N ARG A 532 24.51 26.04 -0.92
CA ARG A 532 25.02 27.41 -0.66
C ARG A 532 25.18 27.70 0.83
N ARG A 533 24.19 27.29 1.64
CA ARG A 533 24.18 27.52 3.10
C ARG A 533 25.32 26.81 3.83
N ILE A 534 25.71 25.62 3.36
CA ILE A 534 26.81 24.85 3.98
C ILE A 534 28.14 24.97 3.24
N GLY A 535 28.22 25.80 2.20
CA GLY A 535 29.46 26.05 1.45
C GLY A 535 29.91 24.91 0.55
N GLU A 536 28.96 24.01 0.13
CA GLU A 536 29.25 22.92 -0.82
C GLU A 536 28.82 23.30 -2.26
N PRO A 537 29.51 22.81 -3.29
CA PRO A 537 29.05 22.94 -4.67
C PRO A 537 27.74 22.18 -4.87
N TYR A 538 26.78 22.82 -5.56
CA TYR A 538 25.56 22.15 -5.96
C TYR A 538 25.77 21.26 -7.18
N ASP A 539 25.41 20.01 -7.09
CA ASP A 539 25.40 19.01 -8.19
C ASP A 539 24.14 18.14 -8.11
N LEU A 540 23.27 18.28 -9.13
CA LEU A 540 22.00 17.54 -9.22
C LEU A 540 22.23 16.03 -9.30
N SER A 541 23.25 15.58 -10.03
CA SER A 541 23.52 14.15 -10.24
C SER A 541 23.93 13.45 -8.94
N ARG A 542 24.57 14.18 -8.03
CA ARG A 542 24.98 13.66 -6.72
C ARG A 542 23.81 13.42 -5.77
N LEU A 543 22.64 14.01 -6.01
CA LEU A 543 21.47 13.78 -5.14
C LEU A 543 21.05 12.31 -5.08
N THR A 544 21.25 11.55 -6.16
CA THR A 544 20.90 10.12 -6.22
C THR A 544 22.13 9.20 -6.25
N SER A 545 23.31 9.70 -6.59
CA SER A 545 24.53 8.89 -6.68
C SER A 545 25.42 8.96 -5.43
N ASP A 546 25.31 10.03 -4.62
CA ASP A 546 26.09 10.23 -3.40
C ASP A 546 25.16 10.39 -2.17
N PRO A 547 24.87 9.30 -1.45
CA PRO A 547 23.97 9.35 -0.28
C PRO A 547 24.50 10.24 0.85
N ALA A 548 25.82 10.38 0.99
CA ALA A 548 26.41 11.25 2.01
C ALA A 548 26.21 12.73 1.68
N TYR A 549 26.33 13.10 0.40
CA TYR A 549 26.01 14.45 -0.07
C TYR A 549 24.53 14.78 0.15
N ASN A 550 23.63 13.90 -0.24
CA ASN A 550 22.20 14.07 -0.03
C ASN A 550 21.86 14.23 1.47
N ALA A 551 22.49 13.40 2.33
CA ALA A 551 22.29 13.47 3.78
C ALA A 551 22.75 14.80 4.38
N ARG A 552 23.88 15.37 3.93
CA ARG A 552 24.34 16.69 4.41
C ARG A 552 23.35 17.80 4.05
N LEU A 553 22.81 17.79 2.83
CA LEU A 553 21.80 18.76 2.39
C LEU A 553 20.48 18.60 3.15
N GLY A 554 19.99 17.36 3.29
CA GLY A 554 18.79 17.06 4.07
C GLY A 554 18.96 17.43 5.55
N GLY A 555 20.12 17.15 6.14
CA GLY A 555 20.48 17.54 7.50
C GLY A 555 20.52 19.07 7.68
N ALA A 556 21.05 19.80 6.70
CA ALA A 556 21.05 21.27 6.71
C ALA A 556 19.62 21.84 6.68
N TYR A 557 18.73 21.22 5.90
CA TYR A 557 17.32 21.59 5.86
C TYR A 557 16.61 21.29 7.19
N LEU A 558 16.85 20.12 7.78
CA LEU A 558 16.32 19.74 9.11
C LEU A 558 16.80 20.71 10.21
N ARG A 559 18.07 21.12 10.20
CA ARG A 559 18.58 22.15 11.13
C ARG A 559 17.77 23.44 11.02
N GLY A 560 17.56 23.94 9.79
CA GLY A 560 16.76 25.14 9.58
C GLY A 560 15.31 25.02 10.07
N LEU A 561 14.71 23.83 9.97
CA LEU A 561 13.39 23.58 10.53
C LEU A 561 13.42 23.55 12.08
N ARG A 562 14.45 22.96 12.66
CA ARG A 562 14.63 22.95 14.13
C ARG A 562 14.93 24.34 14.69
N ASP A 563 15.71 25.15 13.98
CA ASP A 563 15.95 26.55 14.35
C ASP A 563 14.63 27.34 14.43
N ARG A 564 13.69 27.02 13.52
CA ARG A 564 12.38 27.68 13.46
C ARG A 564 11.34 27.14 14.46
N PHE A 565 11.29 25.82 14.64
CA PHE A 565 10.19 25.16 15.35
C PHE A 565 10.64 24.51 16.68
N GLY A 566 11.92 24.62 17.03
CA GLY A 566 12.48 23.94 18.19
C GLY A 566 12.58 22.41 17.99
N ALA A 567 12.51 21.69 19.09
CA ALA A 567 12.64 20.23 19.08
C ALA A 567 11.33 19.49 18.75
N SER A 568 10.23 20.20 18.47
CA SER A 568 8.91 19.59 18.17
C SER A 568 8.95 18.71 16.93
N VAL A 569 8.86 17.39 17.13
CA VAL A 569 8.82 16.42 16.03
C VAL A 569 7.61 16.66 15.13
N ALA A 570 6.45 17.02 15.69
CA ALA A 570 5.25 17.31 14.90
C ALA A 570 5.48 18.46 13.92
N LEU A 571 6.05 19.57 14.39
CA LEU A 571 6.29 20.76 13.56
C LEU A 571 7.42 20.55 12.56
N VAL A 572 8.53 19.93 12.99
CA VAL A 572 9.69 19.66 12.12
C VAL A 572 9.33 18.68 11.01
N ALA A 573 8.66 17.56 11.33
CA ALA A 573 8.24 16.59 10.33
C ALA A 573 7.17 17.16 9.37
N SER A 574 6.20 17.92 9.88
CA SER A 574 5.24 18.65 9.04
C SER A 574 5.93 19.64 8.10
N GLY A 575 6.95 20.38 8.61
CA GLY A 575 7.72 21.33 7.84
C GLY A 575 8.59 20.69 6.78
N TYR A 576 9.09 19.47 7.04
CA TYR A 576 9.88 18.72 6.08
C TYR A 576 9.03 18.23 4.91
N ASN A 577 7.90 17.57 5.21
CA ASN A 577 7.02 17.01 4.19
C ASN A 577 6.18 18.06 3.45
N ALA A 578 5.61 19.02 4.18
CA ALA A 578 4.64 19.96 3.61
C ALA A 578 5.20 21.38 3.38
N GLY A 579 6.47 21.62 3.73
CA GLY A 579 7.09 22.94 3.71
C GLY A 579 6.78 23.77 4.97
N PRO A 580 7.74 24.60 5.43
CA PRO A 580 7.70 25.27 6.75
C PRO A 580 6.57 26.30 6.92
N GLY A 581 5.98 26.78 5.85
CA GLY A 581 4.88 27.74 5.90
C GLY A 581 3.56 27.15 6.44
N ARG A 582 3.36 25.85 6.18
CA ARG A 582 2.11 25.16 6.59
C ARG A 582 2.03 24.93 8.09
N PRO A 583 2.97 24.27 8.77
CA PRO A 583 2.91 24.14 10.23
C PRO A 583 2.91 25.50 10.94
N ALA A 584 3.58 26.51 10.40
CA ALA A 584 3.51 27.86 10.97
C ALA A 584 2.09 28.45 10.93
N ARG A 585 1.32 28.18 9.88
CA ARG A 585 -0.10 28.58 9.80
C ARG A 585 -0.94 27.74 10.75
N TRP A 586 -0.73 26.43 10.79
CA TRP A 586 -1.51 25.52 11.65
C TRP A 586 -1.33 25.78 13.14
N LEU A 587 -0.22 26.38 13.58
CA LEU A 587 -0.08 26.89 14.95
C LEU A 587 -1.12 27.97 15.28
N GLY A 588 -1.49 28.81 14.31
CA GLY A 588 -2.58 29.78 14.47
C GLY A 588 -3.96 29.15 14.40
N ASP A 589 -4.14 28.15 13.52
CA ASP A 589 -5.44 27.54 13.26
C ASP A 589 -5.85 26.55 14.38
N PHE A 590 -4.89 25.78 14.95
CA PHE A 590 -5.15 24.68 15.89
C PHE A 590 -4.60 24.94 17.30
N GLY A 591 -3.93 26.07 17.50
CA GLY A 591 -3.18 26.39 18.72
C GLY A 591 -1.75 25.84 18.70
N ASP A 592 -0.90 26.38 19.58
CA ASP A 592 0.50 25.96 19.67
C ASP A 592 0.62 24.75 20.63
N LEU A 593 0.93 23.59 20.07
CA LEU A 593 1.11 22.34 20.80
C LEU A 593 2.28 22.41 21.83
N ARG A 594 3.17 23.39 21.68
CA ARG A 594 4.25 23.67 22.65
C ARG A 594 3.78 24.51 23.85
N GLN A 595 2.55 25.06 23.79
CA GLN A 595 1.96 25.97 24.77
C GLN A 595 0.62 25.48 25.32
N GLY A 596 0.28 24.18 25.15
CA GLY A 596 -0.88 23.58 25.82
C GLY A 596 -1.96 23.01 24.89
N ALA A 597 -1.87 23.16 23.56
CA ALA A 597 -2.73 22.41 22.67
C ALA A 597 -2.38 20.91 22.74
N ASP A 598 -3.40 20.04 22.76
CA ASP A 598 -3.18 18.58 22.78
C ASP A 598 -2.41 18.15 21.54
N PRO A 599 -1.21 17.55 21.65
CA PRO A 599 -0.38 17.20 20.50
C PRO A 599 -0.97 16.07 19.66
N VAL A 600 -1.80 15.19 20.23
CA VAL A 600 -2.46 14.11 19.51
C VAL A 600 -3.59 14.69 18.65
N ASP A 601 -4.42 15.54 19.22
CA ASP A 601 -5.48 16.27 18.50
C ASP A 601 -4.86 17.15 17.40
N TRP A 602 -3.75 17.84 17.68
CA TRP A 602 -3.07 18.68 16.70
C TRP A 602 -2.62 17.90 15.47
N VAL A 603 -2.05 16.71 15.68
CA VAL A 603 -1.64 15.82 14.57
C VAL A 603 -2.85 15.38 13.75
N GLU A 604 -3.98 15.02 14.40
CA GLU A 604 -5.20 14.61 13.71
C GLU A 604 -5.86 15.75 12.92
N LEU A 605 -5.67 16.99 13.32
CA LEU A 605 -6.16 18.18 12.62
C LEU A 605 -5.35 18.54 11.37
N ILE A 606 -4.17 17.95 11.15
CA ILE A 606 -3.38 18.20 9.94
C ILE A 606 -4.22 17.94 8.68
N PRO A 607 -4.37 18.94 7.78
CA PRO A 607 -5.29 18.86 6.66
C PRO A 607 -4.93 17.82 5.59
N PHE A 608 -3.62 17.51 5.46
CA PHE A 608 -3.11 16.62 4.44
C PHE A 608 -2.90 15.21 5.04
N ASP A 609 -3.59 14.21 4.49
CA ASP A 609 -3.50 12.83 4.96
C ASP A 609 -2.07 12.30 4.88
N GLU A 610 -1.35 12.65 3.81
CA GLU A 610 0.06 12.31 3.65
C GLU A 610 0.90 12.89 4.80
N THR A 611 0.77 14.19 5.07
CA THR A 611 1.57 14.87 6.11
C THR A 611 1.20 14.37 7.51
N ARG A 612 -0.09 14.12 7.78
CA ARG A 612 -0.55 13.55 9.05
C ARG A 612 0.08 12.18 9.29
N ASN A 613 -0.01 11.30 8.30
CA ASN A 613 0.62 9.99 8.37
C ASN A 613 2.15 10.08 8.48
N TYR A 614 2.78 11.01 7.75
CA TYR A 614 4.21 11.26 7.82
C TYR A 614 4.66 11.61 9.24
N VAL A 615 3.99 12.55 9.88
CA VAL A 615 4.29 12.93 11.28
C VAL A 615 4.18 11.74 12.21
N MET A 616 3.11 10.95 12.11
CA MET A 616 2.93 9.74 12.93
C MET A 616 4.06 8.73 12.71
N ARG A 617 4.47 8.49 11.44
CA ARG A 617 5.55 7.54 11.12
C ARG A 617 6.92 8.01 11.59
N VAL A 618 7.20 9.32 11.51
CA VAL A 618 8.44 9.89 12.04
C VAL A 618 8.45 9.83 13.57
N ALA A 619 7.35 10.19 14.23
CA ALA A 619 7.24 10.19 15.68
C ALA A 619 7.43 8.78 16.27
N GLU A 620 6.75 7.76 15.71
CA GLU A 620 6.85 6.37 16.23
C GLU A 620 8.26 5.78 16.08
N ALA A 621 9.04 6.24 15.12
CA ALA A 621 10.39 5.74 14.89
C ALA A 621 11.41 6.31 15.90
N GLN A 622 11.17 7.49 16.48
CA GLN A 622 12.09 8.19 17.37
C GLN A 622 12.54 7.35 18.58
N PRO A 623 11.64 6.86 19.45
CA PRO A 623 12.05 6.13 20.65
C PRO A 623 12.75 4.80 20.28
N ILE A 624 12.38 4.19 19.18
CA ILE A 624 12.98 2.93 18.73
C ILE A 624 14.40 3.17 18.24
N TYR A 625 14.66 4.22 17.44
CA TYR A 625 16.02 4.57 17.04
C TYR A 625 16.88 4.99 18.23
N ARG A 626 16.36 5.72 19.22
CA ARG A 626 17.09 6.02 20.47
C ARG A 626 17.51 4.74 21.19
N ALA A 627 16.61 3.77 21.31
CA ALA A 627 16.93 2.48 21.93
C ALA A 627 17.98 1.71 21.13
N ARG A 628 17.86 1.66 19.80
CA ARG A 628 18.82 0.97 18.93
C ARG A 628 20.21 1.62 18.94
N LEU A 629 20.27 2.93 18.93
CA LEU A 629 21.54 3.68 18.99
C LEU A 629 22.25 3.51 20.33
N SER A 630 21.50 3.48 21.43
CA SER A 630 22.06 3.36 22.79
C SER A 630 22.28 1.92 23.26
N GLY A 631 21.64 0.94 22.63
CA GLY A 631 21.62 -0.45 23.09
C GLY A 631 20.81 -0.67 24.38
N LYS A 632 19.97 0.29 24.76
CA LYS A 632 19.15 0.25 25.98
C LYS A 632 17.72 0.64 25.66
N PRO A 633 16.71 0.02 26.30
CA PRO A 633 15.33 0.49 26.19
C PRO A 633 15.22 1.97 26.48
N ALA A 634 14.59 2.72 25.60
CA ALA A 634 14.35 4.15 25.75
C ALA A 634 12.93 4.41 26.26
N PRO A 635 12.66 5.51 26.97
CA PRO A 635 11.31 5.91 27.29
C PRO A 635 10.48 6.11 26.00
N ILE A 636 9.24 5.59 26.01
CA ILE A 636 8.27 5.83 24.95
C ILE A 636 7.35 6.95 25.46
N VAL A 637 7.60 8.17 25.01
CA VAL A 637 6.88 9.38 25.43
C VAL A 637 6.57 10.25 24.21
N PRO A 638 5.71 9.76 23.29
CA PRO A 638 5.45 10.42 22.01
C PRO A 638 4.87 11.83 22.17
N THR A 639 4.08 12.11 23.21
CA THR A 639 3.55 13.47 23.43
C THR A 639 4.66 14.47 23.74
N PHE A 640 5.69 14.06 24.50
CA PHE A 640 6.87 14.87 24.77
C PHE A 640 7.68 15.12 23.49
N ASP A 641 7.88 14.11 22.65
CA ASP A 641 8.57 14.24 21.36
C ASP A 641 7.79 15.16 20.40
N LEU A 642 6.48 15.01 20.33
CA LEU A 642 5.64 15.84 19.47
C LEU A 642 5.71 17.32 19.84
N THR A 643 5.71 17.65 21.14
CA THR A 643 5.79 19.04 21.61
C THR A 643 7.21 19.60 21.63
N GLY A 644 8.23 18.75 21.63
CA GLY A 644 9.63 19.14 21.76
C GLY A 644 10.04 19.41 23.19
N GLY A 645 9.41 18.77 24.18
CA GLY A 645 9.74 18.86 25.59
C GLY A 645 9.04 19.98 26.37
N GLY A 646 8.06 20.67 25.74
CA GLY A 646 7.37 21.81 26.37
C GLY A 646 6.31 21.44 27.42
N ILE A 647 5.74 20.23 27.35
CA ILE A 647 4.69 19.76 28.28
C ILE A 647 5.09 18.36 28.73
N MET A 648 5.20 18.18 30.04
CA MET A 648 5.33 16.84 30.61
C MET A 648 4.01 16.10 30.46
N PRO A 649 4.03 14.84 29.97
CA PRO A 649 2.82 14.01 30.01
C PRO A 649 2.33 13.86 31.46
N PRO A 650 1.03 13.70 31.70
CA PRO A 650 0.55 13.37 33.03
C PRO A 650 1.26 12.10 33.53
N PRO A 651 1.61 12.00 34.82
CA PRO A 651 2.31 10.83 35.34
C PRO A 651 1.48 9.57 35.06
N PRO A 652 2.14 8.46 34.64
CA PRO A 652 1.45 7.23 34.35
C PRO A 652 0.66 6.76 35.59
N LEU A 653 -0.58 6.33 35.34
CA LEU A 653 -1.37 5.68 36.38
C LEU A 653 -0.66 4.40 36.79
N ARG A 654 -0.05 4.41 38.00
CA ARG A 654 0.63 3.24 38.56
C ARG A 654 -0.40 2.16 38.88
N LEU A 655 -0.54 1.18 38.01
CA LEU A 655 -1.20 -0.08 38.33
C LEU A 655 -0.18 -1.21 38.35
N THR A 656 -0.14 -1.90 39.46
CA THR A 656 0.53 -3.19 39.57
C THR A 656 -0.35 -4.21 38.84
N LEU A 657 -0.10 -4.42 37.56
CA LEU A 657 -0.73 -5.51 36.82
C LEU A 657 -0.09 -6.82 37.25
N ALA A 658 -0.87 -7.65 37.92
CA ALA A 658 -0.58 -9.08 37.98
C ALA A 658 -0.61 -9.59 36.52
N MET A 659 0.55 -10.00 36.02
CA MET A 659 0.69 -10.55 34.67
C MET A 659 -0.11 -11.85 34.57
N SER A 660 -1.34 -11.80 34.08
CA SER A 660 -1.97 -12.95 33.50
C SER A 660 -1.28 -13.26 32.17
N ARG A 661 -0.77 -14.48 32.00
CA ARG A 661 -0.19 -14.95 30.73
C ARG A 661 -1.15 -14.64 29.59
N PRO A 662 -0.65 -14.09 28.47
CA PRO A 662 -1.47 -13.95 27.28
C PRO A 662 -1.98 -15.36 26.86
N PRO A 663 -3.20 -15.47 26.33
CA PRO A 663 -3.67 -16.73 25.80
C PRO A 663 -2.70 -17.15 24.70
N VAL A 664 -2.17 -18.35 24.82
CA VAL A 664 -1.31 -18.96 23.80
C VAL A 664 -2.16 -19.05 22.53
N ALA A 665 -1.76 -18.32 21.50
CA ALA A 665 -2.38 -18.45 20.19
C ALA A 665 -2.29 -19.92 19.79
N LYS A 666 -3.44 -20.54 19.51
CA LYS A 666 -3.44 -21.92 18.97
C LYS A 666 -2.61 -21.91 17.70
N PRO A 667 -1.65 -22.83 17.55
CA PRO A 667 -0.90 -22.92 16.33
C PRO A 667 -1.87 -23.14 15.16
N PHE A 668 -1.74 -22.35 14.11
CA PHE A 668 -2.43 -22.57 12.86
C PHE A 668 -1.93 -23.89 12.28
N ILE A 669 -2.76 -24.92 12.34
CA ILE A 669 -2.49 -26.19 11.69
C ILE A 669 -2.91 -25.99 10.23
N GLY A 670 -1.95 -25.60 9.38
CA GLY A 670 -2.12 -25.67 7.93
C GLY A 670 -2.47 -27.09 7.47
N PRO A 671 -3.02 -27.28 6.26
CA PRO A 671 -3.36 -28.59 5.75
C PRO A 671 -2.14 -29.52 5.81
N GLN A 672 -2.27 -30.65 6.50
CA GLN A 672 -1.21 -31.65 6.57
C GLN A 672 -1.03 -32.25 5.18
N LEU A 673 0.21 -32.16 4.69
CA LEU A 673 0.58 -32.88 3.46
C LEU A 673 0.50 -34.39 3.69
N PRO A 674 0.09 -35.17 2.67
CA PRO A 674 0.07 -36.63 2.77
C PRO A 674 1.43 -37.18 3.22
N PRO A 675 1.46 -38.27 4.01
CA PRO A 675 2.71 -38.81 4.57
C PRO A 675 3.73 -39.29 3.55
N ASP A 676 3.32 -39.50 2.32
CA ASP A 676 4.09 -40.01 1.17
C ASP A 676 4.44 -38.90 0.15
N TRP A 677 4.10 -37.63 0.43
CA TRP A 677 4.42 -36.53 -0.45
C TRP A 677 5.96 -36.31 -0.51
N ARG A 678 6.51 -36.38 -1.70
CA ARG A 678 7.91 -36.04 -1.98
C ARG A 678 7.96 -34.87 -2.95
N PRO A 679 8.84 -33.87 -2.70
CA PRO A 679 9.00 -32.76 -3.63
C PRO A 679 9.54 -33.29 -4.97
N PRO A 680 9.05 -32.78 -6.11
CA PRO A 680 9.45 -33.25 -7.44
C PRO A 680 10.88 -32.88 -7.86
N VAL A 681 11.64 -32.16 -7.02
CA VAL A 681 12.99 -31.67 -7.33
C VAL A 681 13.90 -31.82 -6.11
N THR A 682 15.09 -32.37 -6.30
CA THR A 682 16.07 -32.57 -5.22
C THR A 682 16.93 -31.32 -5.00
N PRO A 683 17.57 -31.14 -3.82
CA PRO A 683 18.46 -30.01 -3.53
C PRO A 683 19.64 -29.82 -4.51
N GLN A 684 19.95 -30.83 -5.31
CA GLN A 684 21.06 -30.83 -6.29
C GLN A 684 20.74 -30.03 -7.56
N ASP A 685 19.46 -29.69 -7.79
CA ASP A 685 19.00 -29.03 -9.02
C ASP A 685 18.99 -27.49 -8.91
N VAL A 686 19.58 -26.92 -7.86
CA VAL A 686 19.57 -25.47 -7.61
C VAL A 686 20.97 -24.94 -7.41
N ILE A 687 21.33 -23.96 -8.26
CA ILE A 687 22.54 -23.17 -8.05
C ILE A 687 22.24 -22.09 -7.01
N TRP A 688 23.10 -21.99 -6.01
CA TRP A 688 22.94 -21.03 -4.92
C TRP A 688 23.67 -19.72 -5.22
N PRO A 689 23.19 -18.57 -4.74
CA PRO A 689 23.79 -17.25 -4.97
C PRO A 689 25.24 -17.14 -4.49
N GLU A 690 25.63 -17.97 -3.53
CA GLU A 690 27.02 -18.03 -3.02
C GLU A 690 28.07 -18.36 -4.11
N THR A 691 27.62 -18.97 -5.20
CA THR A 691 28.49 -19.35 -6.32
C THR A 691 28.58 -18.31 -7.44
N ALA A 692 27.71 -17.29 -7.39
CA ALA A 692 27.54 -16.31 -8.48
C ALA A 692 28.06 -14.89 -8.16
N ALA A 693 28.62 -14.67 -6.97
CA ALA A 693 28.95 -13.32 -6.49
C ALA A 693 30.09 -12.60 -7.24
N GLY A 694 30.71 -13.25 -8.25
CA GLY A 694 31.76 -12.64 -9.06
C GLY A 694 31.35 -12.10 -10.44
N LEU A 695 30.08 -12.25 -10.84
CA LEU A 695 29.66 -12.07 -12.24
C LEU A 695 28.77 -10.85 -12.49
N VAL A 696 28.93 -9.75 -11.75
CA VAL A 696 28.19 -8.50 -12.03
C VAL A 696 28.96 -7.70 -13.09
N PRO A 697 28.42 -7.53 -14.32
CA PRO A 697 29.02 -6.62 -15.29
C PRO A 697 28.92 -5.16 -14.78
N PRO A 698 29.92 -4.31 -15.02
CA PRO A 698 29.82 -2.89 -14.70
C PRO A 698 28.83 -2.21 -15.67
N GLY A 699 27.81 -1.59 -15.13
CA GLY A 699 27.03 -0.54 -15.76
C GLY A 699 25.96 -0.94 -16.76
N THR A 700 24.73 -1.14 -16.27
CA THR A 700 23.55 -0.90 -17.09
C THR A 700 22.55 -0.08 -16.26
N GLY A 701 22.13 1.05 -16.84
CA GLY A 701 21.21 2.01 -16.22
C GLY A 701 19.86 1.37 -15.90
N SER A 702 19.40 1.59 -14.68
CA SER A 702 18.09 1.18 -14.22
C SER A 702 17.00 1.98 -14.91
N ALA A 703 16.18 1.34 -15.72
CA ALA A 703 14.86 1.88 -16.03
C ALA A 703 13.99 1.78 -14.78
N SER A 704 13.64 2.93 -14.21
CA SER A 704 12.75 3.04 -13.07
C SER A 704 11.34 2.60 -13.44
N LEU A 705 10.91 1.45 -12.96
CA LEU A 705 9.50 1.07 -12.95
C LEU A 705 8.88 1.57 -11.63
N SER A 706 8.15 2.67 -11.73
CA SER A 706 7.32 3.19 -10.65
C SER A 706 6.18 2.21 -10.35
N PHE A 707 6.17 1.65 -9.14
CA PHE A 707 4.96 1.05 -8.61
C PHE A 707 4.04 2.17 -8.11
N GLY A 708 2.96 2.40 -8.84
CA GLY A 708 1.88 3.24 -8.40
C GLY A 708 1.22 2.64 -7.17
N GLY A 709 1.54 3.17 -5.99
CA GLY A 709 0.56 3.23 -4.95
C GLY A 709 -0.50 4.21 -5.45
N ALA A 710 -1.76 3.81 -5.45
CA ALA A 710 -2.85 4.68 -5.82
C ALA A 710 -2.96 5.83 -4.80
N ALA A 711 -2.18 6.88 -5.04
CA ALA A 711 -2.41 8.19 -4.47
C ALA A 711 -3.26 8.95 -5.49
N GLY A 712 -4.51 9.16 -5.15
CA GLY A 712 -5.41 9.98 -5.93
C GLY A 712 -4.76 11.33 -6.21
N SER A 713 -4.69 11.70 -7.47
CA SER A 713 -4.26 13.01 -7.91
C SER A 713 -5.15 14.08 -7.30
N ALA A 714 -4.63 14.81 -6.34
CA ALA A 714 -5.15 16.12 -6.00
C ALA A 714 -4.41 17.13 -6.88
N THR A 715 -4.94 17.40 -8.07
CA THR A 715 -4.58 18.59 -8.84
C THR A 715 -5.18 19.82 -8.17
N ARG A 716 -4.30 20.76 -7.81
CA ARG A 716 -4.43 22.18 -7.47
C ARG A 716 -5.45 22.59 -6.40
#